data_c3541fc0945d7727cb2df0356cec77fa
#
_entry.id   c3541fc0945d7727cb2df0356cec77fa
#
_cell.length_a   1.000
_cell.length_b   1.000
_cell.length_c   1.000
_cell.angle_alpha   90.00
_cell.angle_beta   90.00
_cell.angle_gamma   90.00
#
_symmetry.space_group_name_H-M   'P 1'
#
loop_
_entity.id
_entity.type
_entity.pdbx_description
1 polymer ?
#
loop_
_entity_poly.entity_id
_entity_poly.type
_entity_poly.pdbx_seq_one_letter_code
_entity_poly.pdbx_strand_id
1 'polypeptide(L)'
;MSKKAEAWMKKRGWTPQRFQCDAWNALGAQRQGIVNALTGSGKTYSILLPYLFDLHQSKSKSPLQCIWITPIKALAKEIQSAAQRVIDECQLPIRVGIRTGDTEGKERQRQQKAWPNILITTPESLHLIFCKKKNTDIWSALQLLVVDEWHELMGSKRGVQMELALAHLRHLRPQVLVWGISATIGNLHEALHVLLGPAHAAKGELIQSSIIKRTEVIPIQPDKPERMPWAGHLGIHLLPKLLPILRESQSTLIFTNVRSQCEIWYRSLMEAAPDLAGTTAIHHGSISKEIRDWVESSLHAGKLHCVICTSSLDLGVDFAPVETIVQIGGPKGIARFMQRAGRSGHSPDGKSRIYFLPTHSLELIECAALQLGLQQGELEKREPYIQCFDVLIQWLVTLGCGDGFRPEDVLESIRATHCYQHIQDDEFLWCLNFAAAKGTSLHEYPEYHKIQPIDGLWLVNNQRIARRHRMSIGTIVSDTLVAVRMRGAGLLGHIEESFIAQLHEGDAFWFAGMSVELMELKELTAKVKKSKRTDGRSPVWLGGSLPLTSKMSHLIRQKIEEASESAPTPSQDPIIQFIRPIFNLQAERSHIPNTREMLIEQFESEDGYHTMFYPFEGKFVHEGLAALIAHRIGEQKPMSFSIATNDYGFELLSNKVIEVHADLVRHWFRVDHLERDLLAGVNGAELAGRQFRDIATIAGLLFKGYPGQPIRDRHLQSSAQLLFRVFQDYDVDNLLIRQSYNELVYRQFDILRMRDALDRILSAEIIITRPDRPTPFAFPILVDRLRERMSSESLKERIAQMTIAWTS
;
A
#
# COMPACT_ATOMS: atom_id res chain seq x y z
N MET A 1 30.84 22.30 6.47
CA MET A 1 29.41 21.86 6.51
C MET A 1 29.03 21.25 7.84
N SER A 2 29.62 20.15 8.27
CA SER A 2 29.25 19.42 9.50
C SER A 2 29.29 20.27 10.76
N LYS A 3 30.31 21.12 10.96
CA LYS A 3 30.44 21.97 12.16
C LYS A 3 29.27 22.96 12.38
N LYS A 4 28.72 23.56 11.30
CA LYS A 4 27.57 24.48 11.40
C LYS A 4 26.27 23.72 11.70
N ALA A 5 26.07 22.57 11.06
CA ALA A 5 24.94 21.69 11.33
C ALA A 5 24.96 21.15 12.76
N GLU A 6 26.13 20.72 13.22
CA GLU A 6 26.34 20.27 14.60
C GLU A 6 26.09 21.39 15.64
N ALA A 7 26.58 22.60 15.37
CA ALA A 7 26.37 23.75 16.24
C ALA A 7 24.87 24.11 16.34
N TRP A 8 24.13 24.07 15.23
CA TRP A 8 22.70 24.33 15.22
C TRP A 8 21.92 23.27 16.02
N MET A 9 22.25 21.98 15.89
CA MET A 9 21.63 20.92 16.67
C MET A 9 21.92 21.05 18.17
N LYS A 10 23.18 21.30 18.53
CA LYS A 10 23.60 21.52 19.92
C LYS A 10 22.88 22.71 20.59
N LYS A 11 22.64 23.80 19.84
CA LYS A 11 21.88 24.96 20.35
C LYS A 11 20.44 24.60 20.76
N ARG A 12 19.89 23.50 20.16
CA ARG A 12 18.56 22.95 20.46
C ARG A 12 18.58 21.84 21.51
N GLY A 13 19.71 21.53 22.09
CA GLY A 13 19.87 20.40 22.98
C GLY A 13 19.87 19.04 22.28
N TRP A 14 20.04 19.01 20.94
CA TRP A 14 20.07 17.78 20.16
C TRP A 14 21.51 17.32 19.92
N THR A 15 21.74 16.02 20.11
CA THR A 15 23.01 15.39 19.77
C THR A 15 22.94 14.76 18.40
N PRO A 16 23.82 15.14 17.44
CA PRO A 16 23.86 14.49 16.15
C PRO A 16 24.12 12.99 16.29
N GLN A 17 23.33 12.18 15.59
CA GLN A 17 23.52 10.74 15.54
C GLN A 17 24.61 10.38 14.53
N ARG A 18 25.24 9.23 14.70
CA ARG A 18 26.36 8.78 13.85
C ARG A 18 25.97 8.78 12.36
N PHE A 19 24.80 8.21 12.01
CA PHE A 19 24.32 8.15 10.62
C PHE A 19 24.12 9.56 10.01
N GLN A 20 23.75 10.56 10.81
CA GLN A 20 23.65 11.95 10.36
C GLN A 20 25.03 12.53 10.02
N CYS A 21 26.01 12.28 10.88
CA CYS A 21 27.40 12.71 10.64
C CYS A 21 27.99 12.03 9.41
N ASP A 22 27.73 10.74 9.22
CA ASP A 22 28.18 9.96 8.06
C ASP A 22 27.54 10.54 6.78
N ALA A 23 26.24 10.87 6.79
CA ALA A 23 25.54 11.49 5.67
C ALA A 23 26.10 12.90 5.34
N TRP A 24 26.40 13.71 6.37
CA TRP A 24 27.01 15.03 6.19
C TRP A 24 28.39 14.94 5.55
N ASN A 25 29.20 13.97 5.95
CA ASN A 25 30.53 13.74 5.37
C ASN A 25 30.42 13.24 3.92
N ALA A 26 29.50 12.31 3.65
CA ALA A 26 29.29 11.79 2.31
C ALA A 26 28.79 12.88 1.34
N LEU A 27 27.82 13.69 1.76
CA LEU A 27 27.32 14.82 0.95
C LEU A 27 28.43 15.86 0.72
N GLY A 28 29.25 16.19 1.74
CA GLY A 28 30.40 17.08 1.62
C GLY A 28 31.48 16.55 0.68
N ALA A 29 31.62 15.24 0.54
CA ALA A 29 32.50 14.56 -0.40
C ALA A 29 31.87 14.38 -1.80
N GLN A 30 30.72 15.02 -2.09
CA GLN A 30 29.96 14.91 -3.34
C GLN A 30 29.56 13.46 -3.68
N ARG A 31 29.24 12.67 -2.66
CA ARG A 31 28.72 11.31 -2.82
C ARG A 31 27.21 11.30 -2.83
N GLN A 32 26.62 10.24 -3.34
CA GLN A 32 25.19 10.00 -3.43
C GLN A 32 24.84 8.64 -2.84
N GLY A 33 23.58 8.44 -2.42
CA GLY A 33 23.21 7.19 -1.77
C GLY A 33 21.86 7.17 -1.12
N ILE A 34 21.70 6.29 -0.12
CA ILE A 34 20.50 6.16 0.71
C ILE A 34 20.85 6.32 2.19
N VAL A 35 20.06 7.12 2.90
CA VAL A 35 20.01 7.15 4.36
C VAL A 35 18.84 6.29 4.83
N ASN A 36 19.14 5.24 5.57
CA ASN A 36 18.13 4.36 6.17
C ASN A 36 18.14 4.53 7.70
N ALA A 37 17.04 5.06 8.23
CA ALA A 37 16.89 5.27 9.66
C ALA A 37 15.41 5.26 10.06
N LEU A 38 15.10 4.85 11.27
CA LEU A 38 13.74 4.75 11.79
C LEU A 38 13.00 6.10 11.75
N THR A 39 11.68 6.04 11.68
CA THR A 39 10.82 7.23 11.79
C THR A 39 11.05 7.92 13.14
N GLY A 40 11.11 9.26 13.12
CA GLY A 40 11.40 10.05 14.32
C GLY A 40 12.88 10.17 14.71
N SER A 41 13.81 9.54 13.97
CA SER A 41 15.26 9.63 14.24
C SER A 41 15.95 10.89 13.73
N GLY A 42 15.21 11.80 13.09
CA GLY A 42 15.78 13.02 12.49
C GLY A 42 16.47 12.78 11.14
N LYS A 43 16.05 11.75 10.38
CA LYS A 43 16.62 11.41 9.06
C LYS A 43 16.54 12.54 8.02
N THR A 44 15.52 13.40 8.07
CA THR A 44 15.39 14.57 7.19
C THR A 44 16.58 15.53 7.34
N TYR A 45 17.02 15.76 8.57
CA TYR A 45 18.15 16.65 8.87
C TYR A 45 19.51 16.09 8.45
N SER A 46 19.59 14.79 8.13
CA SER A 46 20.84 14.19 7.61
C SER A 46 21.25 14.74 6.25
N ILE A 47 20.27 15.15 5.42
CA ILE A 47 20.54 15.75 4.11
C ILE A 47 20.23 17.25 4.12
N LEU A 48 19.15 17.66 4.77
CA LEU A 48 18.66 19.04 4.75
C LEU A 48 19.63 20.04 5.37
N LEU A 49 20.14 19.74 6.58
CA LEU A 49 21.02 20.68 7.30
C LEU A 49 22.32 21.01 6.55
N PRO A 50 23.14 20.00 6.16
CA PRO A 50 24.39 20.32 5.48
C PRO A 50 24.14 21.03 4.15
N TYR A 51 23.06 20.65 3.43
CA TYR A 51 22.74 21.27 2.16
C TYR A 51 22.32 22.76 2.30
N LEU A 52 21.51 23.11 3.27
CA LEU A 52 21.13 24.51 3.56
C LEU A 52 22.36 25.38 3.85
N PHE A 53 23.31 24.88 4.63
CA PHE A 53 24.54 25.61 4.95
C PHE A 53 25.51 25.71 3.76
N ASP A 54 25.48 24.75 2.83
CA ASP A 54 26.28 24.78 1.59
C ASP A 54 25.69 25.77 0.59
N LEU A 55 24.37 25.73 0.37
CA LEU A 55 23.65 26.69 -0.47
C LEU A 55 23.92 28.14 -0.06
N HIS A 56 23.99 28.40 1.24
CA HIS A 56 24.29 29.75 1.76
C HIS A 56 25.69 30.24 1.33
N GLN A 57 26.66 29.33 1.16
CA GLN A 57 28.01 29.66 0.76
C GLN A 57 28.14 29.80 -0.77
N SER A 58 27.23 29.19 -1.53
CA SER A 58 27.21 29.25 -2.98
C SER A 58 26.82 30.66 -3.45
N LYS A 59 27.69 31.31 -4.23
CA LYS A 59 27.38 32.61 -4.86
C LYS A 59 26.46 32.50 -6.08
N SER A 60 25.90 31.31 -6.36
CA SER A 60 25.01 31.08 -7.48
C SER A 60 23.69 31.85 -7.31
N LYS A 61 23.40 32.75 -8.27
CA LYS A 61 22.11 33.46 -8.33
C LYS A 61 20.99 32.65 -8.97
N SER A 62 21.26 31.39 -9.35
CA SER A 62 20.28 30.55 -10.04
C SER A 62 19.24 30.06 -9.08
N PRO A 63 17.92 30.07 -9.44
CA PRO A 63 16.87 29.88 -8.47
C PRO A 63 16.74 28.43 -8.01
N LEU A 64 16.61 27.44 -8.89
CA LEU A 64 16.31 26.04 -8.49
C LEU A 64 17.57 25.20 -8.42
N GLN A 65 17.96 24.83 -7.21
CA GLN A 65 19.19 24.07 -6.96
C GLN A 65 18.91 22.70 -6.33
N CYS A 66 17.75 22.52 -5.67
CA CYS A 66 17.34 21.25 -5.09
C CYS A 66 15.87 20.92 -5.38
N ILE A 67 15.61 19.67 -5.69
CA ILE A 67 14.25 19.11 -5.74
C ILE A 67 14.15 18.04 -4.65
N TRP A 68 13.18 18.24 -3.75
CA TRP A 68 12.86 17.28 -2.71
C TRP A 68 11.52 16.62 -3.02
N ILE A 69 11.53 15.33 -3.29
CA ILE A 69 10.37 14.57 -3.73
C ILE A 69 9.80 13.79 -2.55
N THR A 70 8.49 13.88 -2.33
CA THR A 70 7.79 13.17 -1.27
C THR A 70 6.65 12.33 -1.83
N PRO A 71 6.34 11.15 -1.27
CA PRO A 71 5.23 10.32 -1.73
C PRO A 71 3.86 10.92 -1.42
N ILE A 72 3.74 11.71 -0.36
CA ILE A 72 2.48 12.29 0.11
C ILE A 72 2.58 13.79 0.37
N LYS A 73 1.46 14.49 0.18
CA LYS A 73 1.39 15.95 0.29
C LYS A 73 1.59 16.48 1.73
N ALA A 74 1.17 15.73 2.73
CA ALA A 74 1.34 16.10 4.15
C ALA A 74 2.83 16.23 4.50
N LEU A 75 3.66 15.27 4.08
CA LEU A 75 5.11 15.29 4.31
C LEU A 75 5.79 16.51 3.68
N ALA A 76 5.26 17.03 2.56
CA ALA A 76 5.81 18.23 1.93
C ALA A 76 5.74 19.46 2.83
N LYS A 77 4.65 19.64 3.59
CA LYS A 77 4.50 20.73 4.56
C LYS A 77 5.46 20.58 5.73
N GLU A 78 5.66 19.36 6.20
CA GLU A 78 6.58 19.04 7.30
C GLU A 78 8.03 19.38 6.93
N ILE A 79 8.48 18.94 5.76
CA ILE A 79 9.83 19.24 5.27
C ILE A 79 10.02 20.75 5.08
N GLN A 80 8.99 21.44 4.54
CA GLN A 80 9.04 22.90 4.42
C GLN A 80 9.20 23.57 5.79
N SER A 81 8.41 23.14 6.77
CA SER A 81 8.48 23.68 8.13
C SER A 81 9.84 23.41 8.79
N ALA A 82 10.40 22.21 8.58
CA ALA A 82 11.74 21.87 9.06
C ALA A 82 12.83 22.74 8.41
N ALA A 83 12.75 22.96 7.10
CA ALA A 83 13.68 23.82 6.38
C ALA A 83 13.52 25.29 6.80
N GLN A 84 12.29 25.81 6.88
CA GLN A 84 11.99 27.21 7.25
C GLN A 84 12.51 27.53 8.65
N ARG A 85 12.38 26.60 9.59
CA ARG A 85 12.91 26.73 10.95
C ARG A 85 14.43 27.01 10.96
N VAL A 86 15.20 26.27 10.15
CA VAL A 86 16.65 26.47 10.05
C VAL A 86 16.97 27.80 9.37
N ILE A 87 16.23 28.11 8.30
CA ILE A 87 16.40 29.35 7.51
C ILE A 87 16.16 30.58 8.38
N ASP A 88 15.07 30.63 9.15
CA ASP A 88 14.69 31.76 9.99
C ASP A 88 15.68 31.93 11.14
N GLU A 89 16.05 30.86 11.84
CA GLU A 89 16.99 30.92 12.96
C GLU A 89 18.41 31.29 12.55
N CYS A 90 18.83 30.85 11.36
CA CYS A 90 20.17 31.15 10.84
C CYS A 90 20.19 32.32 9.86
N GLN A 91 19.03 32.98 9.62
CA GLN A 91 18.84 34.11 8.69
C GLN A 91 19.44 33.83 7.29
N LEU A 92 19.16 32.63 6.77
CA LEU A 92 19.68 32.19 5.48
C LEU A 92 18.84 32.81 4.33
N PRO A 93 19.46 33.37 3.28
CA PRO A 93 18.76 33.97 2.14
C PRO A 93 18.27 32.89 1.14
N ILE A 94 17.60 31.86 1.63
CA ILE A 94 17.15 30.68 0.89
C ILE A 94 15.63 30.66 0.87
N ARG A 95 15.04 30.41 -0.30
CA ARG A 95 13.59 30.24 -0.47
C ARG A 95 13.25 28.78 -0.67
N VAL A 96 12.28 28.30 0.10
CA VAL A 96 11.70 26.96 -0.04
C VAL A 96 10.26 27.07 -0.52
N GLY A 97 9.89 26.30 -1.52
CA GLY A 97 8.54 26.28 -2.07
C GLY A 97 7.96 24.88 -2.17
N ILE A 98 6.65 24.76 -1.99
CA ILE A 98 5.91 23.50 -2.21
C ILE A 98 5.14 23.59 -3.53
N ARG A 99 5.22 22.50 -4.32
CA ARG A 99 4.44 22.34 -5.53
C ARG A 99 3.84 20.93 -5.57
N THR A 100 2.58 20.83 -5.20
CA THR A 100 1.78 19.61 -5.19
C THR A 100 0.46 19.83 -5.91
N GLY A 101 -0.38 18.80 -6.00
CA GLY A 101 -1.73 18.94 -6.53
C GLY A 101 -2.58 20.01 -5.83
N ASP A 102 -2.31 20.28 -4.55
CA ASP A 102 -3.06 21.23 -3.72
C ASP A 102 -2.51 22.68 -3.78
N THR A 103 -1.36 22.91 -4.42
CA THR A 103 -0.79 24.25 -4.54
C THR A 103 -1.70 25.15 -5.37
N GLU A 104 -2.05 26.31 -4.83
CA GLU A 104 -2.94 27.28 -5.46
C GLU A 104 -2.39 27.80 -6.80
N GLY A 105 -3.28 28.15 -7.71
CA GLY A 105 -2.92 28.66 -9.03
C GLY A 105 -2.03 29.93 -8.99
N LYS A 106 -2.30 30.85 -8.05
CA LYS A 106 -1.51 32.07 -7.84
C LYS A 106 -0.08 31.74 -7.43
N GLU A 107 0.10 30.81 -6.50
CA GLU A 107 1.44 30.38 -6.06
C GLU A 107 2.18 29.62 -7.17
N ARG A 108 1.49 28.78 -7.93
CA ARG A 108 2.08 28.13 -9.12
C ARG A 108 2.60 29.14 -10.15
N GLN A 109 1.86 30.22 -10.37
CA GLN A 109 2.28 31.32 -11.26
C GLN A 109 3.46 32.10 -10.69
N ARG A 110 3.47 32.38 -9.37
CA ARG A 110 4.60 33.05 -8.69
C ARG A 110 5.88 32.24 -8.81
N GLN A 111 5.81 30.94 -8.57
CA GLN A 111 6.94 30.02 -8.71
C GLN A 111 7.46 29.97 -10.16
N GLN A 112 6.59 30.05 -11.16
CA GLN A 112 7.03 30.09 -12.55
C GLN A 112 7.83 31.33 -12.92
N LYS A 113 7.48 32.49 -12.31
CA LYS A 113 8.23 33.75 -12.52
C LYS A 113 9.54 33.77 -11.76
N ALA A 114 9.60 33.13 -10.59
CA ALA A 114 10.76 33.10 -9.72
C ALA A 114 10.79 31.80 -8.90
N TRP A 115 11.49 30.80 -9.42
CA TRP A 115 11.63 29.50 -8.76
C TRP A 115 12.28 29.63 -7.37
N PRO A 116 11.88 28.81 -6.38
CA PRO A 116 12.57 28.73 -5.09
C PRO A 116 13.93 28.02 -5.26
N ASN A 117 14.83 28.17 -4.29
CA ASN A 117 16.10 27.44 -4.27
C ASN A 117 15.88 25.93 -4.02
N ILE A 118 14.93 25.61 -3.14
CA ILE A 118 14.50 24.24 -2.85
C ILE A 118 13.02 24.12 -3.22
N LEU A 119 12.70 23.18 -4.09
CA LEU A 119 11.34 22.84 -4.46
C LEU A 119 10.96 21.48 -3.86
N ILE A 120 9.95 21.48 -2.98
CA ILE A 120 9.37 20.26 -2.44
C ILE A 120 8.16 19.87 -3.29
N THR A 121 8.12 18.63 -3.80
CA THR A 121 7.11 18.23 -4.78
C THR A 121 6.73 16.74 -4.63
N THR A 122 5.72 16.29 -5.39
CA THR A 122 5.35 14.87 -5.54
C THR A 122 5.74 14.37 -6.94
N PRO A 123 5.85 13.03 -7.16
CA PRO A 123 6.17 12.47 -8.48
C PRO A 123 5.31 13.03 -9.61
N GLU A 124 3.98 13.06 -9.43
CA GLU A 124 3.04 13.54 -10.41
C GLU A 124 3.22 15.03 -10.72
N SER A 125 3.50 15.83 -9.68
CA SER A 125 3.72 17.27 -9.83
C SER A 125 5.05 17.59 -10.52
N LEU A 126 6.06 16.75 -10.32
CA LEU A 126 7.34 16.85 -11.05
C LEU A 126 7.13 16.54 -12.54
N HIS A 127 6.39 15.50 -12.89
CA HIS A 127 6.02 15.17 -14.28
C HIS A 127 5.23 16.32 -14.94
N LEU A 128 4.35 16.99 -14.20
CA LEU A 128 3.66 18.20 -14.69
C LEU A 128 4.62 19.37 -14.98
N ILE A 129 5.78 19.43 -14.34
CA ILE A 129 6.79 20.46 -14.65
C ILE A 129 7.47 20.13 -15.98
N PHE A 130 7.77 18.86 -16.29
CA PHE A 130 8.32 18.44 -17.58
C PHE A 130 7.40 18.75 -18.77
N CYS A 131 6.07 18.79 -18.56
CA CYS A 131 5.12 19.20 -19.60
C CYS A 131 5.16 20.67 -20.00
N LYS A 132 6.08 21.49 -19.48
CA LYS A 132 6.16 22.92 -19.79
C LYS A 132 7.19 23.16 -20.86
N LYS A 133 6.87 24.07 -21.79
CA LYS A 133 7.81 24.54 -22.79
C LYS A 133 8.86 25.51 -22.20
N LYS A 134 10.04 25.53 -22.77
CA LYS A 134 11.22 26.33 -22.36
C LYS A 134 11.69 26.00 -20.94
N ASN A 135 11.81 24.71 -20.67
CA ASN A 135 12.06 24.19 -19.32
C ASN A 135 13.54 23.89 -19.03
N THR A 136 14.38 23.81 -20.06
CA THR A 136 15.80 23.45 -19.95
C THR A 136 16.59 24.38 -19.02
N ASP A 137 16.27 25.68 -19.03
CA ASP A 137 16.96 26.67 -18.19
C ASP A 137 16.69 26.48 -16.69
N ILE A 138 15.53 25.90 -16.34
CA ILE A 138 15.15 25.64 -14.92
C ILE A 138 16.13 24.69 -14.27
N TRP A 139 16.56 23.66 -15.02
CA TRP A 139 17.41 22.60 -14.51
C TRP A 139 18.89 22.95 -14.50
N SER A 140 19.29 24.07 -15.13
CA SER A 140 20.70 24.43 -15.34
C SER A 140 21.54 24.52 -14.07
N ALA A 141 20.93 24.85 -12.92
CA ALA A 141 21.60 24.99 -11.64
C ALA A 141 21.31 23.85 -10.65
N LEU A 142 20.58 22.84 -11.10
CA LEU A 142 20.20 21.72 -10.24
C LEU A 142 21.45 20.97 -9.75
N GLN A 143 21.56 20.78 -8.44
CA GLN A 143 22.69 20.14 -7.75
C GLN A 143 22.28 18.91 -6.99
N LEU A 144 21.05 18.87 -6.45
CA LEU A 144 20.61 17.83 -5.55
C LEU A 144 19.16 17.39 -5.82
N LEU A 145 18.95 16.08 -5.87
CA LEU A 145 17.66 15.42 -5.89
C LEU A 145 17.53 14.57 -4.62
N VAL A 146 16.49 14.79 -3.86
CA VAL A 146 16.20 13.99 -2.67
C VAL A 146 14.88 13.29 -2.86
N VAL A 147 14.84 11.98 -2.69
CA VAL A 147 13.62 11.17 -2.72
C VAL A 147 13.33 10.67 -1.31
N ASP A 148 12.35 11.29 -0.68
CA ASP A 148 11.96 10.96 0.69
C ASP A 148 10.98 9.79 0.73
N GLU A 149 11.03 9.03 1.83
CA GLU A 149 10.27 7.79 2.04
C GLU A 149 10.33 6.87 0.80
N TRP A 150 11.54 6.64 0.29
CA TRP A 150 11.78 5.88 -0.94
C TRP A 150 11.14 4.48 -0.91
N HIS A 151 11.08 3.85 0.26
CA HIS A 151 10.44 2.56 0.46
C HIS A 151 8.92 2.55 0.14
N GLU A 152 8.25 3.71 0.14
CA GLU A 152 6.84 3.82 -0.26
C GLU A 152 6.67 3.98 -1.77
N LEU A 153 7.69 4.46 -2.46
CA LEU A 153 7.68 4.62 -3.92
C LEU A 153 8.17 3.37 -4.62
N MET A 154 9.27 2.78 -4.13
CA MET A 154 9.80 1.52 -4.65
C MET A 154 8.73 0.42 -4.57
N GLY A 155 8.61 -0.41 -5.60
CA GLY A 155 7.56 -1.43 -5.70
C GLY A 155 6.18 -0.88 -6.11
N SER A 156 6.12 0.36 -6.60
CA SER A 156 4.92 0.96 -7.18
C SER A 156 5.22 1.64 -8.52
N LYS A 157 4.21 1.81 -9.37
CA LYS A 157 4.34 2.57 -10.62
C LYS A 157 4.75 4.04 -10.40
N ARG A 158 4.52 4.60 -9.20
CA ARG A 158 5.05 5.91 -8.80
C ARG A 158 6.57 5.90 -8.67
N GLY A 159 7.14 4.78 -8.21
CA GLY A 159 8.59 4.55 -8.21
C GLY A 159 9.16 4.56 -9.61
N VAL A 160 8.48 3.90 -10.56
CA VAL A 160 8.88 3.92 -11.98
C VAL A 160 8.83 5.34 -12.56
N GLN A 161 7.81 6.13 -12.25
CA GLN A 161 7.79 7.55 -12.61
C GLN A 161 9.00 8.29 -12.05
N MET A 162 9.42 7.97 -10.82
CA MET A 162 10.61 8.57 -10.21
C MET A 162 11.89 8.13 -10.90
N GLU A 163 12.04 6.84 -11.21
CA GLU A 163 13.21 6.35 -11.96
C GLU A 163 13.39 7.12 -13.28
N LEU A 164 12.30 7.27 -14.06
CA LEU A 164 12.31 8.02 -15.32
C LEU A 164 12.67 9.49 -15.12
N ALA A 165 12.08 10.13 -14.11
CA ALA A 165 12.38 11.55 -13.81
C ALA A 165 13.84 11.76 -13.37
N LEU A 166 14.37 10.88 -12.50
CA LEU A 166 15.75 10.93 -12.01
C LEU A 166 16.75 10.71 -13.16
N ALA A 167 16.52 9.71 -14.00
CA ALA A 167 17.36 9.40 -15.15
C ALA A 167 17.38 10.55 -16.15
N HIS A 168 16.22 11.14 -16.46
CA HIS A 168 16.13 12.30 -17.36
C HIS A 168 16.84 13.54 -16.79
N LEU A 169 16.65 13.84 -15.50
CA LEU A 169 17.34 14.96 -14.85
C LEU A 169 18.86 14.74 -14.80
N ARG A 170 19.33 13.51 -14.63
CA ARG A 170 20.75 13.17 -14.74
C ARG A 170 21.28 13.31 -16.17
N HIS A 171 20.50 12.91 -17.16
CA HIS A 171 20.88 13.12 -18.57
C HIS A 171 21.07 14.61 -18.87
N LEU A 172 20.16 15.48 -18.38
CA LEU A 172 20.28 16.94 -18.51
C LEU A 172 21.40 17.54 -17.64
N ARG A 173 21.67 16.94 -16.48
CA ARG A 173 22.64 17.41 -15.47
C ARG A 173 23.46 16.25 -14.89
N PRO A 174 24.50 15.78 -15.58
CA PRO A 174 25.30 14.62 -15.15
C PRO A 174 25.96 14.75 -13.76
N GLN A 175 26.12 15.97 -13.28
CA GLN A 175 26.74 16.28 -11.98
C GLN A 175 25.73 16.27 -10.81
N VAL A 176 24.42 16.07 -11.07
CA VAL A 176 23.40 16.13 -10.02
C VAL A 176 23.56 14.94 -9.08
N LEU A 177 23.55 15.22 -7.78
CA LEU A 177 23.57 14.18 -6.74
C LEU A 177 22.15 13.68 -6.45
N VAL A 178 21.99 12.39 -6.20
CA VAL A 178 20.71 11.77 -5.82
C VAL A 178 20.85 11.10 -4.45
N TRP A 179 19.97 11.48 -3.54
CA TRP A 179 19.85 10.88 -2.22
C TRP A 179 18.46 10.33 -1.98
N GLY A 180 18.39 9.11 -1.48
CA GLY A 180 17.17 8.52 -0.93
C GLY A 180 17.14 8.65 0.58
N ILE A 181 15.95 8.84 1.12
CA ILE A 181 15.67 8.72 2.55
C ILE A 181 14.64 7.60 2.72
N SER A 182 14.94 6.63 3.57
CA SER A 182 14.08 5.46 3.76
C SER A 182 14.02 5.08 5.24
N ALA A 183 12.92 4.44 5.64
CA ALA A 183 12.77 3.91 6.99
C ALA A 183 12.90 2.37 7.00
N THR A 184 11.84 1.68 6.73
CA THR A 184 11.69 0.23 6.94
C THR A 184 11.67 -0.53 5.60
N ILE A 185 12.83 -1.04 5.17
CA ILE A 185 12.98 -1.85 3.96
C ILE A 185 14.03 -2.92 4.15
N GLY A 186 13.74 -4.15 3.73
CA GLY A 186 14.63 -5.31 3.92
C GLY A 186 15.70 -5.44 2.84
N ASN A 187 15.47 -4.98 1.61
CA ASN A 187 16.37 -5.10 0.47
C ASN A 187 17.05 -3.76 0.11
N LEU A 188 17.84 -3.21 1.03
CA LEU A 188 18.46 -1.88 0.91
C LEU A 188 19.42 -1.74 -0.29
N HIS A 189 20.19 -2.78 -0.61
CA HIS A 189 21.10 -2.76 -1.77
C HIS A 189 20.32 -2.65 -3.09
N GLU A 190 19.22 -3.38 -3.20
CA GLU A 190 18.33 -3.28 -4.35
C GLU A 190 17.64 -1.91 -4.40
N ALA A 191 17.20 -1.40 -3.25
CA ALA A 191 16.61 -0.05 -3.16
C ALA A 191 17.59 1.04 -3.62
N LEU A 192 18.88 0.90 -3.31
CA LEU A 192 19.94 1.76 -3.81
C LEU A 192 20.11 1.62 -5.34
N HIS A 193 20.09 0.39 -5.83
CA HIS A 193 20.21 0.09 -7.25
C HIS A 193 19.06 0.68 -8.07
N VAL A 194 17.83 0.56 -7.58
CA VAL A 194 16.64 1.15 -8.22
C VAL A 194 16.68 2.67 -8.21
N LEU A 195 17.08 3.28 -7.08
CA LEU A 195 17.16 4.74 -6.95
C LEU A 195 18.22 5.37 -7.85
N LEU A 196 19.40 4.79 -7.85
CA LEU A 196 20.55 5.36 -8.55
C LEU A 196 20.68 4.89 -10.01
N GLY A 197 20.03 3.80 -10.35
CA GLY A 197 20.20 3.09 -11.61
C GLY A 197 21.49 2.28 -11.67
N PRO A 198 21.58 1.30 -12.61
CA PRO A 198 22.70 0.32 -12.67
C PRO A 198 24.08 0.95 -12.71
N ALA A 199 24.26 2.02 -13.49
CA ALA A 199 25.55 2.66 -13.71
C ALA A 199 26.12 3.38 -12.46
N HIS A 200 25.27 3.82 -11.55
CA HIS A 200 25.66 4.65 -10.40
C HIS A 200 25.58 3.89 -9.06
N ALA A 201 24.86 2.79 -9.01
CA ALA A 201 24.61 2.03 -7.76
C ALA A 201 25.90 1.51 -7.11
N ALA A 202 26.88 1.04 -7.91
CA ALA A 202 28.14 0.49 -7.39
C ALA A 202 28.97 1.51 -6.59
N LYS A 203 28.78 2.81 -6.83
CA LYS A 203 29.44 3.92 -6.14
C LYS A 203 28.55 4.62 -5.11
N GLY A 204 27.36 4.09 -4.90
CA GLY A 204 26.36 4.65 -3.98
C GLY A 204 26.68 4.30 -2.53
N GLU A 205 26.42 5.24 -1.63
CA GLU A 205 26.61 5.06 -0.18
C GLU A 205 25.33 4.50 0.46
N LEU A 206 25.47 3.48 1.29
CA LEU A 206 24.42 3.00 2.18
C LEU A 206 24.72 3.42 3.62
N ILE A 207 23.96 4.37 4.12
CA ILE A 207 24.12 4.88 5.48
C ILE A 207 22.96 4.38 6.32
N GLN A 208 23.24 3.48 7.24
CA GLN A 208 22.25 2.89 8.13
C GLN A 208 22.40 3.40 9.55
N SER A 209 21.26 3.70 10.16
CA SER A 209 21.22 4.00 11.60
C SER A 209 21.37 2.72 12.41
N SER A 210 22.25 2.76 13.41
CA SER A 210 22.38 1.69 14.41
C SER A 210 21.38 1.81 15.56
N ILE A 211 20.49 2.78 15.52
CA ILE A 211 19.47 3.00 16.56
C ILE A 211 18.45 1.88 16.48
N ILE A 212 18.40 1.05 17.50
CA ILE A 212 17.36 0.02 17.69
C ILE A 212 16.36 0.59 18.69
N LYS A 213 15.19 1.01 18.19
CA LYS A 213 14.09 1.43 19.07
C LYS A 213 13.46 0.19 19.70
N ARG A 214 13.51 0.09 21.01
CA ARG A 214 12.84 -1.00 21.73
C ARG A 214 11.33 -0.81 21.62
N THR A 215 10.69 -1.68 20.83
CA THR A 215 9.22 -1.72 20.69
C THR A 215 8.68 -2.87 21.53
N GLU A 216 7.85 -2.51 22.50
CA GLU A 216 7.14 -3.46 23.36
C GLU A 216 5.74 -3.69 22.74
N VAL A 217 5.44 -4.94 22.39
CA VAL A 217 4.15 -5.35 21.86
C VAL A 217 3.35 -6.01 22.97
N ILE A 218 2.21 -5.44 23.33
CA ILE A 218 1.37 -5.89 24.44
C ILE A 218 0.05 -6.40 23.86
N PRO A 219 -0.25 -7.71 23.90
CA PRO A 219 -1.53 -8.22 23.43
C PRO A 219 -2.66 -7.85 24.39
N ILE A 220 -3.78 -7.38 23.85
CA ILE A 220 -5.05 -7.24 24.59
C ILE A 220 -5.80 -8.55 24.48
N GLN A 221 -5.86 -9.30 25.56
CA GLN A 221 -6.44 -10.64 25.61
C GLN A 221 -7.73 -10.66 26.45
N PRO A 222 -8.71 -11.52 26.14
CA PRO A 222 -9.80 -11.82 27.06
C PRO A 222 -9.27 -12.56 28.29
N ASP A 223 -10.08 -12.68 29.35
CA ASP A 223 -9.67 -13.37 30.58
C ASP A 223 -9.47 -14.88 30.38
N LYS A 224 -10.17 -15.47 29.40
CA LYS A 224 -10.05 -16.88 29.02
C LYS A 224 -10.05 -17.01 27.51
N PRO A 225 -9.20 -17.90 26.94
CA PRO A 225 -9.12 -18.12 25.51
C PRO A 225 -10.41 -18.66 24.90
N GLU A 226 -11.16 -19.48 25.66
CA GLU A 226 -12.42 -20.08 25.21
C GLU A 226 -13.55 -19.05 24.97
N ARG A 227 -13.42 -17.85 25.54
CA ARG A 227 -14.33 -16.72 25.29
C ARG A 227 -13.98 -15.90 24.06
N MET A 228 -12.87 -16.21 23.43
CA MET A 228 -12.47 -15.52 22.22
C MET A 228 -13.17 -16.15 21.03
N PRO A 229 -13.96 -15.38 20.26
CA PRO A 229 -14.57 -15.92 19.07
C PRO A 229 -13.49 -16.40 18.09
N TRP A 230 -13.69 -17.58 17.53
CA TRP A 230 -12.75 -18.18 16.60
C TRP A 230 -12.65 -17.39 15.31
N ALA A 231 -13.69 -16.61 14.96
CA ALA A 231 -13.68 -15.61 13.87
C ALA A 231 -14.93 -14.70 13.93
N GLY A 232 -14.96 -13.66 13.10
CA GLY A 232 -16.18 -12.91 12.75
C GLY A 232 -16.49 -11.66 13.57
N HIS A 233 -15.81 -11.43 14.67
CA HIS A 233 -16.02 -10.25 15.50
C HIS A 233 -14.85 -9.27 15.38
N LEU A 234 -14.95 -8.21 14.73
CA LEU A 234 -13.96 -7.13 14.53
C LEU A 234 -13.17 -6.67 15.80
N GLY A 235 -13.03 -7.55 16.80
CA GLY A 235 -12.37 -7.30 18.09
C GLY A 235 -13.17 -6.45 19.07
N ILE A 236 -14.41 -6.05 18.73
CA ILE A 236 -15.22 -5.11 19.54
C ILE A 236 -15.52 -5.67 20.94
N HIS A 237 -15.60 -6.99 21.10
CA HIS A 237 -15.79 -7.64 22.41
C HIS A 237 -14.64 -7.35 23.39
N LEU A 238 -13.47 -6.95 22.91
CA LEU A 238 -12.32 -6.53 23.72
C LEU A 238 -12.35 -5.02 24.07
N LEU A 239 -13.34 -4.28 23.62
CA LEU A 239 -13.49 -2.86 23.94
C LEU A 239 -13.48 -2.57 25.46
N PRO A 240 -14.12 -3.36 26.34
CA PRO A 240 -14.02 -3.16 27.78
C PRO A 240 -12.58 -3.24 28.32
N LYS A 241 -11.70 -4.03 27.69
CA LYS A 241 -10.28 -4.11 28.05
C LYS A 241 -9.45 -2.94 27.49
N LEU A 242 -9.90 -2.35 26.40
CA LEU A 242 -9.26 -1.19 25.77
C LEU A 242 -9.60 0.11 26.52
N LEU A 243 -10.81 0.28 27.06
CA LEU A 243 -11.25 1.52 27.71
C LEU A 243 -10.34 1.99 28.84
N PRO A 244 -9.86 1.15 29.77
CA PRO A 244 -8.91 1.58 30.80
C PRO A 244 -7.62 2.15 30.20
N ILE A 245 -7.07 1.48 29.16
CA ILE A 245 -5.84 1.92 28.48
C ILE A 245 -6.05 3.30 27.86
N LEU A 246 -7.22 3.52 27.23
CA LEU A 246 -7.54 4.82 26.65
C LEU A 246 -7.64 5.91 27.72
N ARG A 247 -8.28 5.64 28.84
CA ARG A 247 -8.45 6.64 29.91
C ARG A 247 -7.17 7.00 30.65
N GLU A 248 -6.21 6.08 30.73
CA GLU A 248 -4.90 6.31 31.34
C GLU A 248 -3.96 7.10 30.42
N SER A 249 -4.15 7.01 29.09
CA SER A 249 -3.30 7.65 28.09
C SER A 249 -3.73 9.10 27.83
N GLN A 250 -2.79 10.02 27.69
CA GLN A 250 -3.08 11.42 27.30
C GLN A 250 -3.44 11.54 25.82
N SER A 251 -2.86 10.70 24.96
CA SER A 251 -3.12 10.70 23.52
C SER A 251 -2.93 9.30 22.95
N THR A 252 -3.92 8.84 22.16
CA THR A 252 -3.92 7.49 21.59
C THR A 252 -4.22 7.51 20.09
N LEU A 253 -3.44 6.76 19.31
CA LEU A 253 -3.78 6.39 17.93
C LEU A 253 -4.24 4.94 17.89
N ILE A 254 -5.43 4.71 17.34
CA ILE A 254 -5.98 3.38 17.09
C ILE A 254 -5.93 3.11 15.60
N PHE A 255 -5.04 2.21 15.19
CA PHE A 255 -4.91 1.80 13.79
C PHE A 255 -5.81 0.64 13.45
N THR A 256 -6.57 0.79 12.38
CA THR A 256 -7.37 -0.27 11.75
C THR A 256 -6.83 -0.56 10.34
N ASN A 257 -7.13 -1.76 9.81
CA ASN A 257 -6.63 -2.14 8.49
C ASN A 257 -7.48 -1.58 7.34
N VAL A 258 -8.77 -1.35 7.56
CA VAL A 258 -9.71 -0.85 6.56
C VAL A 258 -10.59 0.27 7.10
N ARG A 259 -11.07 1.13 6.18
CA ARG A 259 -11.87 2.33 6.52
C ARG A 259 -13.18 1.97 7.23
N SER A 260 -13.83 0.87 6.82
CA SER A 260 -15.06 0.40 7.46
C SER A 260 -14.85 0.04 8.94
N GLN A 261 -13.72 -0.61 9.28
CA GLN A 261 -13.37 -0.87 10.68
C GLN A 261 -13.18 0.43 11.48
N CYS A 262 -12.58 1.46 10.88
CA CYS A 262 -12.40 2.76 11.51
C CYS A 262 -13.75 3.36 11.94
N GLU A 263 -14.74 3.37 11.05
CA GLU A 263 -16.10 3.88 11.34
C GLU A 263 -16.83 3.01 12.38
N ILE A 264 -16.74 1.68 12.28
CA ILE A 264 -17.38 0.76 13.21
C ILE A 264 -16.78 0.91 14.62
N TRP A 265 -15.45 0.97 14.73
CA TRP A 265 -14.77 1.14 16.01
C TRP A 265 -15.06 2.50 16.63
N TYR A 266 -15.11 3.58 15.83
CA TYR A 266 -15.51 4.89 16.32
C TYR A 266 -16.92 4.86 16.92
N ARG A 267 -17.88 4.28 16.19
CA ARG A 267 -19.25 4.12 16.68
C ARG A 267 -19.29 3.34 17.98
N SER A 268 -18.67 2.15 18.02
CA SER A 268 -18.69 1.28 19.21
C SER A 268 -18.03 1.95 20.42
N LEU A 269 -16.96 2.72 20.19
CA LEU A 269 -16.30 3.50 21.25
C LEU A 269 -17.22 4.62 21.79
N MET A 270 -17.92 5.34 20.91
CA MET A 270 -18.84 6.42 21.32
C MET A 270 -20.08 5.87 22.06
N GLU A 271 -20.56 4.68 21.70
CA GLU A 271 -21.65 3.99 22.40
C GLU A 271 -21.21 3.51 23.82
N ALA A 272 -19.97 3.00 23.94
CA ALA A 272 -19.45 2.45 25.20
C ALA A 272 -18.85 3.51 26.15
N ALA A 273 -18.34 4.61 25.61
CA ALA A 273 -17.69 5.69 26.36
C ALA A 273 -18.11 7.08 25.83
N PRO A 274 -19.36 7.53 26.10
CA PRO A 274 -19.85 8.84 25.68
C PRO A 274 -19.05 10.02 26.28
N ASP A 275 -18.35 9.80 27.37
CA ASP A 275 -17.42 10.75 28.02
C ASP A 275 -16.24 11.15 27.13
N LEU A 276 -15.84 10.29 26.21
CA LEU A 276 -14.79 10.57 25.21
C LEU A 276 -15.32 11.31 23.96
N ALA A 277 -16.63 11.55 23.87
CA ALA A 277 -17.19 12.32 22.76
C ALA A 277 -16.65 13.75 22.74
N GLY A 278 -16.30 14.25 21.57
CA GLY A 278 -15.69 15.59 21.41
C GLY A 278 -14.16 15.60 21.52
N THR A 279 -13.54 14.59 22.13
CA THR A 279 -12.07 14.43 22.18
C THR A 279 -11.59 13.24 21.33
N THR A 280 -12.51 12.50 20.70
CA THR A 280 -12.23 11.39 19.80
C THR A 280 -12.59 11.76 18.36
N ALA A 281 -11.72 11.44 17.42
CA ALA A 281 -11.92 11.69 16.00
C ALA A 281 -11.57 10.46 15.13
N ILE A 282 -11.98 10.49 13.86
CA ILE A 282 -11.59 9.51 12.86
C ILE A 282 -10.70 10.16 11.80
N HIS A 283 -9.78 9.36 11.21
CA HIS A 283 -8.90 9.83 10.16
C HIS A 283 -8.63 8.74 9.12
N HIS A 284 -9.19 8.90 7.92
CA HIS A 284 -8.94 8.01 6.79
C HIS A 284 -9.11 8.74 5.45
N GLY A 285 -8.60 8.17 4.37
CA GLY A 285 -8.52 8.81 3.05
C GLY A 285 -9.86 9.23 2.42
N SER A 286 -11.01 8.72 2.91
CA SER A 286 -12.34 9.03 2.36
C SER A 286 -13.00 10.28 2.97
N ILE A 287 -12.55 10.74 4.15
CA ILE A 287 -13.05 11.99 4.74
C ILE A 287 -12.48 13.22 4.02
N SER A 288 -13.22 14.35 4.08
CA SER A 288 -12.78 15.58 3.41
C SER A 288 -11.43 16.07 3.92
N LYS A 289 -10.73 16.83 3.08
CA LYS A 289 -9.42 17.38 3.42
C LYS A 289 -9.50 18.31 4.63
N GLU A 290 -10.55 19.12 4.68
CA GLU A 290 -10.78 20.09 5.76
C GLU A 290 -10.90 19.38 7.12
N ILE A 291 -11.62 18.26 7.17
CA ILE A 291 -11.75 17.44 8.38
C ILE A 291 -10.41 16.81 8.75
N ARG A 292 -9.68 16.27 7.78
CA ARG A 292 -8.34 15.67 8.03
C ARG A 292 -7.36 16.71 8.55
N ASP A 293 -7.25 17.86 7.89
CA ASP A 293 -6.37 18.98 8.33
C ASP A 293 -6.75 19.47 9.75
N TRP A 294 -8.05 19.45 10.11
CA TRP A 294 -8.52 19.76 11.45
C TRP A 294 -8.11 18.69 12.47
N VAL A 295 -8.26 17.39 12.16
CA VAL A 295 -7.84 16.29 13.05
C VAL A 295 -6.34 16.36 13.28
N GLU A 296 -5.54 16.52 12.22
CA GLU A 296 -4.08 16.62 12.30
C GLU A 296 -3.64 17.80 13.19
N SER A 297 -4.22 18.97 12.95
CA SER A 297 -3.90 20.18 13.74
C SER A 297 -4.38 20.08 15.19
N SER A 298 -5.52 19.47 15.44
CA SER A 298 -6.07 19.26 16.79
C SER A 298 -5.29 18.21 17.57
N LEU A 299 -4.79 17.17 16.90
CA LEU A 299 -3.90 16.17 17.49
C LEU A 299 -2.55 16.82 17.88
N HIS A 300 -1.98 17.63 16.97
CA HIS A 300 -0.73 18.39 17.24
C HIS A 300 -0.89 19.37 18.43
N ALA A 301 -2.06 19.98 18.57
CA ALA A 301 -2.36 20.90 19.66
C ALA A 301 -2.73 20.20 20.98
N GLY A 302 -2.72 18.85 21.04
CA GLY A 302 -3.11 18.07 22.22
C GLY A 302 -4.59 18.20 22.60
N LYS A 303 -5.47 18.58 21.64
CA LYS A 303 -6.91 18.73 21.86
C LYS A 303 -7.69 17.41 21.68
N LEU A 304 -7.11 16.45 20.98
CA LEU A 304 -7.71 15.13 20.78
C LEU A 304 -7.02 14.11 21.69
N HIS A 305 -7.84 13.37 22.40
CA HIS A 305 -7.44 12.28 23.26
C HIS A 305 -7.25 10.97 22.49
N CYS A 306 -8.10 10.74 21.49
CA CYS A 306 -8.08 9.52 20.70
C CYS A 306 -8.34 9.81 19.22
N VAL A 307 -7.58 9.17 18.32
CA VAL A 307 -7.86 9.19 16.88
C VAL A 307 -7.85 7.77 16.35
N ILE A 308 -8.99 7.36 15.77
CA ILE A 308 -9.10 6.08 15.09
C ILE A 308 -8.78 6.29 13.62
N CYS A 309 -7.79 5.57 13.11
CA CYS A 309 -7.25 5.83 11.78
C CYS A 309 -6.91 4.56 11.00
N THR A 310 -6.68 4.75 9.71
CA THR A 310 -6.09 3.74 8.82
C THR A 310 -4.63 4.11 8.53
N SER A 311 -4.04 3.53 7.47
CA SER A 311 -2.69 3.89 7.00
C SER A 311 -2.48 5.37 6.66
N SER A 312 -3.53 6.18 6.70
CA SER A 312 -3.45 7.63 6.46
C SER A 312 -2.58 8.40 7.46
N LEU A 313 -2.32 7.81 8.63
CA LEU A 313 -1.40 8.33 9.65
C LEU A 313 -0.15 7.44 9.86
N ASP A 314 0.07 6.43 8.99
CA ASP A 314 1.31 5.63 9.01
C ASP A 314 2.54 6.50 8.68
N LEU A 315 2.36 7.54 7.85
CA LEU A 315 3.44 8.37 7.29
C LEU A 315 3.20 9.87 7.48
N GLY A 316 4.30 10.62 7.63
CA GLY A 316 4.42 12.02 7.21
C GLY A 316 3.56 13.05 7.93
N VAL A 317 3.27 12.87 9.21
CA VAL A 317 2.70 13.95 10.01
C VAL A 317 3.50 14.07 11.30
N ASP A 318 4.10 15.24 11.52
CA ASP A 318 4.78 15.58 12.76
C ASP A 318 3.71 15.89 13.81
N PHE A 319 3.27 14.86 14.50
CA PHE A 319 2.40 15.04 15.66
C PHE A 319 3.26 15.33 16.89
N ALA A 320 2.68 16.03 17.85
CA ALA A 320 3.14 15.90 19.22
C ALA A 320 3.21 14.40 19.59
N PRO A 321 4.18 13.96 20.39
CA PRO A 321 4.34 12.55 20.76
C PRO A 321 3.01 11.95 21.17
N VAL A 322 2.58 10.93 20.43
CA VAL A 322 1.44 10.13 20.85
C VAL A 322 1.95 9.14 21.90
N GLU A 323 1.27 9.07 23.02
CA GLU A 323 1.71 8.23 24.13
C GLU A 323 1.44 6.76 23.85
N THR A 324 0.24 6.46 23.36
CA THR A 324 -0.24 5.08 23.18
C THR A 324 -0.63 4.80 21.75
N ILE A 325 -0.25 3.62 21.26
CA ILE A 325 -0.68 3.10 19.97
C ILE A 325 -1.41 1.79 20.19
N VAL A 326 -2.54 1.66 19.49
CA VAL A 326 -3.32 0.42 19.46
C VAL A 326 -3.42 -0.05 18.02
N GLN A 327 -3.05 -1.29 17.78
CA GLN A 327 -3.21 -1.97 16.49
C GLN A 327 -4.40 -2.93 16.58
N ILE A 328 -5.44 -2.71 15.80
CA ILE A 328 -6.59 -3.61 15.69
C ILE A 328 -6.39 -4.54 14.50
N GLY A 329 -6.38 -5.84 14.78
CA GLY A 329 -6.10 -6.89 13.81
C GLY A 329 -4.64 -6.95 13.38
N GLY A 330 -4.26 -8.00 12.67
CA GLY A 330 -2.89 -8.20 12.18
C GLY A 330 -2.47 -7.09 11.20
N PRO A 331 -1.30 -6.45 11.38
CA PRO A 331 -0.82 -5.37 10.49
C PRO A 331 -0.35 -5.89 9.13
N LYS A 332 -0.33 -7.22 8.94
CA LYS A 332 0.06 -7.97 7.75
C LYS A 332 1.55 -7.88 7.38
N GLY A 333 2.35 -7.09 8.12
CA GLY A 333 3.79 -6.99 7.94
C GLY A 333 4.50 -6.26 9.07
N ILE A 334 5.78 -6.61 9.30
CA ILE A 334 6.63 -6.07 10.37
C ILE A 334 6.98 -4.60 10.10
N ALA A 335 7.35 -4.27 8.86
CA ALA A 335 7.74 -2.92 8.48
C ALA A 335 6.63 -1.89 8.76
N ARG A 336 5.39 -2.22 8.39
CA ARG A 336 4.22 -1.37 8.69
C ARG A 336 3.97 -1.25 10.18
N PHE A 337 4.08 -2.35 10.90
CA PHE A 337 3.93 -2.34 12.36
C PHE A 337 4.97 -1.42 13.02
N MET A 338 6.22 -1.47 12.57
CA MET A 338 7.29 -0.59 13.04
C MET A 338 7.04 0.89 12.69
N GLN A 339 6.49 1.18 11.51
CA GLN A 339 6.11 2.54 11.12
C GLN A 339 5.06 3.12 12.08
N ARG A 340 4.03 2.33 12.42
CA ARG A 340 3.00 2.68 13.41
C ARG A 340 3.59 2.84 14.80
N ALA A 341 4.38 1.88 15.26
CA ALA A 341 5.10 1.96 16.53
C ALA A 341 6.00 3.20 16.63
N GLY A 342 6.55 3.63 15.49
CA GLY A 342 7.35 4.85 15.38
C GLY A 342 6.60 6.15 15.68
N ARG A 343 5.26 6.14 15.72
CA ARG A 343 4.43 7.30 16.08
C ARG A 343 4.38 7.57 17.59
N SER A 344 4.79 6.62 18.43
CA SER A 344 4.97 6.82 19.89
C SER A 344 6.44 6.95 20.24
N GLY A 345 6.74 7.62 21.38
CA GLY A 345 8.09 7.70 21.93
C GLY A 345 9.07 8.48 21.05
N HIS A 346 8.96 9.78 20.99
CA HIS A 346 9.76 10.67 20.13
C HIS A 346 11.21 10.95 20.62
N SER A 347 11.65 10.37 21.75
CA SER A 347 13.07 10.41 22.12
C SER A 347 13.80 9.19 21.52
N PRO A 348 15.06 9.32 21.09
CA PRO A 348 15.86 8.20 20.60
C PRO A 348 15.96 7.04 21.59
N ASP A 349 15.87 7.33 22.90
CA ASP A 349 15.94 6.37 24.01
C ASP A 349 14.55 5.96 24.54
N GLY A 350 13.46 6.50 23.97
CA GLY A 350 12.09 6.22 24.38
C GLY A 350 11.64 4.81 23.99
N LYS A 351 11.04 4.06 24.94
CA LYS A 351 10.35 2.81 24.64
C LYS A 351 9.06 3.12 23.85
N SER A 352 8.89 2.50 22.71
CA SER A 352 7.62 2.53 21.96
C SER A 352 6.73 1.41 22.49
N ARG A 353 5.53 1.76 22.96
CA ARG A 353 4.55 0.80 23.45
C ARG A 353 3.39 0.71 22.46
N ILE A 354 3.10 -0.50 21.98
CA ILE A 354 1.99 -0.74 21.05
C ILE A 354 1.13 -1.89 21.55
N TYR A 355 -0.14 -1.62 21.73
CA TYR A 355 -1.11 -2.63 22.10
C TYR A 355 -1.65 -3.32 20.85
N PHE A 356 -1.63 -4.64 20.85
CA PHE A 356 -2.18 -5.46 19.78
C PHE A 356 -3.55 -6.01 20.21
N LEU A 357 -4.62 -5.62 19.52
CA LEU A 357 -5.99 -6.06 19.76
C LEU A 357 -6.42 -7.01 18.65
N PRO A 358 -6.46 -8.33 18.91
CA PRO A 358 -6.84 -9.31 17.90
C PRO A 358 -8.33 -9.25 17.60
N THR A 359 -8.71 -9.55 16.35
CA THR A 359 -10.10 -9.67 15.91
C THR A 359 -10.61 -11.12 15.97
N HIS A 360 -9.69 -12.08 16.03
CA HIS A 360 -9.96 -13.50 16.24
C HIS A 360 -8.76 -14.21 16.87
N SER A 361 -8.93 -15.46 17.31
CA SER A 361 -7.95 -16.19 18.11
C SER A 361 -6.60 -16.42 17.39
N LEU A 362 -6.61 -16.72 16.07
CA LEU A 362 -5.38 -16.97 15.32
C LEU A 362 -4.51 -15.71 15.13
N GLU A 363 -5.08 -14.51 15.22
CA GLU A 363 -4.26 -13.29 15.19
C GLU A 363 -3.34 -13.12 16.40
N LEU A 364 -3.56 -13.85 17.49
CA LEU A 364 -2.59 -13.93 18.60
C LEU A 364 -1.29 -14.61 18.15
N ILE A 365 -1.37 -15.58 17.22
CA ILE A 365 -0.17 -16.17 16.60
C ILE A 365 0.56 -15.10 15.78
N GLU A 366 -0.17 -14.26 15.04
CA GLU A 366 0.44 -13.12 14.33
C GLU A 366 1.13 -12.15 15.30
N CYS A 367 0.54 -11.92 16.48
CA CYS A 367 1.16 -11.10 17.53
C CYS A 367 2.48 -11.71 18.02
N ALA A 368 2.51 -13.01 18.32
CA ALA A 368 3.72 -13.72 18.73
C ALA A 368 4.79 -13.72 17.60
N ALA A 369 4.35 -13.91 16.35
CA ALA A 369 5.22 -13.84 15.18
C ALA A 369 5.80 -12.42 14.97
N LEU A 370 5.02 -11.37 15.20
CA LEU A 370 5.50 -9.98 15.17
C LEU A 370 6.56 -9.72 16.25
N GLN A 371 6.36 -10.20 17.48
CA GLN A 371 7.36 -10.08 18.55
C GLN A 371 8.67 -10.76 18.15
N LEU A 372 8.59 -11.96 17.59
CA LEU A 372 9.76 -12.71 17.11
C LEU A 372 10.48 -11.96 15.97
N GLY A 373 9.74 -11.47 14.97
CA GLY A 373 10.31 -10.72 13.85
C GLY A 373 10.97 -9.40 14.27
N LEU A 374 10.42 -8.70 15.25
CA LEU A 374 11.03 -7.50 15.83
C LEU A 374 12.34 -7.83 16.57
N GLN A 375 12.38 -8.95 17.28
CA GLN A 375 13.61 -9.42 17.98
C GLN A 375 14.72 -9.81 16.99
N GLN A 376 14.35 -10.41 15.86
CA GLN A 376 15.29 -10.82 14.81
C GLN A 376 15.72 -9.64 13.92
N GLY A 377 15.07 -8.49 14.01
CA GLY A 377 15.36 -7.33 13.18
C GLY A 377 15.03 -7.53 11.70
N GLU A 378 14.13 -8.45 11.40
CA GLU A 378 13.75 -8.80 10.04
C GLU A 378 12.75 -7.81 9.45
N LEU A 379 12.96 -7.42 8.19
CA LEU A 379 12.08 -6.52 7.44
C LEU A 379 11.73 -7.11 6.09
N GLU A 380 10.57 -6.74 5.60
CA GLU A 380 10.09 -7.16 4.29
C GLU A 380 10.85 -6.48 3.16
N LYS A 381 11.02 -7.22 2.07
CA LYS A 381 11.52 -6.70 0.80
C LYS A 381 10.43 -5.92 0.07
N ARG A 382 10.83 -5.01 -0.79
CA ARG A 382 9.98 -4.31 -1.75
C ARG A 382 10.42 -4.70 -3.15
N GLU A 383 9.56 -5.41 -3.88
CA GLU A 383 9.85 -5.85 -5.24
C GLU A 383 9.66 -4.69 -6.23
N PRO A 384 10.70 -4.24 -6.96
CA PRO A 384 10.58 -3.19 -7.96
C PRO A 384 9.75 -3.64 -9.16
N TYR A 385 9.24 -2.68 -9.93
CA TYR A 385 8.60 -2.96 -11.21
C TYR A 385 9.65 -3.12 -12.32
N ILE A 386 9.32 -3.96 -13.29
CA ILE A 386 10.09 -4.19 -14.51
C ILE A 386 9.17 -4.01 -15.71
N GLN A 387 9.63 -3.32 -16.75
CA GLN A 387 8.92 -3.16 -18.03
C GLN A 387 7.48 -2.62 -17.92
N CYS A 388 7.27 -1.49 -17.23
CA CYS A 388 5.97 -0.80 -17.15
C CYS A 388 5.70 0.01 -18.42
N PHE A 389 5.19 -0.60 -19.48
CA PHE A 389 4.96 0.06 -20.78
C PHE A 389 3.92 1.19 -20.72
N ASP A 390 2.90 1.07 -19.88
CA ASP A 390 1.90 2.12 -19.65
C ASP A 390 2.52 3.41 -19.10
N VAL A 391 3.44 3.29 -18.13
CA VAL A 391 4.18 4.42 -17.55
C VAL A 391 5.16 4.99 -18.57
N LEU A 392 5.81 4.15 -19.39
CA LEU A 392 6.70 4.59 -20.47
C LEU A 392 5.95 5.40 -21.53
N ILE A 393 4.79 4.92 -21.99
CA ILE A 393 3.95 5.66 -22.93
C ILE A 393 3.52 7.00 -22.33
N GLN A 394 3.09 7.03 -21.06
CA GLN A 394 2.77 8.28 -20.36
C GLN A 394 3.98 9.23 -20.33
N TRP A 395 5.18 8.69 -20.10
CA TRP A 395 6.43 9.47 -20.07
C TRP A 395 6.78 10.09 -21.42
N LEU A 396 6.71 9.33 -22.52
CA LEU A 396 6.95 9.83 -23.87
C LEU A 396 6.00 11.01 -24.19
N VAL A 397 4.72 10.90 -23.86
CA VAL A 397 3.76 11.98 -24.05
C VAL A 397 4.05 13.17 -23.12
N THR A 398 4.54 12.93 -21.91
CA THR A 398 4.95 13.98 -20.96
C THR A 398 6.08 14.83 -21.55
N LEU A 399 7.12 14.20 -22.06
CA LEU A 399 8.25 14.91 -22.72
C LEU A 399 7.79 15.62 -24.00
N GLY A 400 6.92 14.99 -24.78
CA GLY A 400 6.33 15.58 -25.97
C GLY A 400 5.46 16.81 -25.70
N CYS A 401 4.85 16.92 -24.52
CA CYS A 401 4.11 18.11 -24.08
C CYS A 401 5.04 19.30 -23.71
N GLY A 402 6.28 19.02 -23.37
CA GLY A 402 7.32 19.99 -23.02
C GLY A 402 8.03 20.54 -24.26
N ASP A 403 9.35 20.49 -24.23
CA ASP A 403 10.23 20.94 -25.31
C ASP A 403 10.40 19.90 -26.43
N GLY A 404 9.77 18.71 -26.28
CA GLY A 404 9.97 17.59 -27.20
C GLY A 404 11.21 16.77 -26.85
N PHE A 405 11.42 15.70 -27.60
CA PHE A 405 12.55 14.81 -27.38
C PHE A 405 13.02 14.11 -28.65
N ARG A 406 14.24 13.65 -28.65
CA ARG A 406 14.79 12.73 -29.64
C ARG A 406 14.67 11.31 -29.07
N PRO A 407 14.21 10.32 -29.87
CA PRO A 407 14.05 8.96 -29.38
C PRO A 407 15.33 8.33 -28.83
N GLU A 408 16.46 8.61 -29.45
CA GLU A 408 17.77 8.07 -29.09
C GLU A 408 18.17 8.52 -27.68
N ASP A 409 18.03 9.84 -27.38
CA ASP A 409 18.36 10.42 -26.07
C ASP A 409 17.46 9.85 -24.96
N VAL A 410 16.18 9.64 -25.28
CA VAL A 410 15.23 9.06 -24.32
C VAL A 410 15.53 7.59 -24.10
N LEU A 411 15.83 6.82 -25.14
CA LEU A 411 16.17 5.40 -25.01
C LEU A 411 17.42 5.19 -24.13
N GLU A 412 18.47 6.01 -24.36
CA GLU A 412 19.65 6.00 -23.50
C GLU A 412 19.29 6.29 -22.03
N SER A 413 18.48 7.34 -21.80
CA SER A 413 18.04 7.76 -20.47
C SER A 413 17.22 6.68 -19.76
N ILE A 414 16.27 6.02 -20.43
CA ILE A 414 15.43 5.00 -19.79
C ILE A 414 16.19 3.70 -19.51
N ARG A 415 17.15 3.32 -20.35
CA ARG A 415 18.05 2.18 -20.09
C ARG A 415 18.94 2.37 -18.87
N ALA A 416 19.15 3.61 -18.44
CA ALA A 416 19.84 3.92 -17.20
C ALA A 416 18.98 3.70 -15.93
N THR A 417 17.70 3.33 -16.06
CA THR A 417 16.81 2.99 -14.96
C THR A 417 16.80 1.48 -14.68
N HIS A 418 16.42 1.08 -13.47
CA HIS A 418 16.23 -0.33 -13.16
C HIS A 418 15.06 -0.95 -13.93
N CYS A 419 13.92 -0.23 -14.00
CA CYS A 419 12.70 -0.71 -14.64
C CYS A 419 12.89 -1.06 -16.14
N TYR A 420 13.72 -0.31 -16.85
CA TYR A 420 13.89 -0.46 -18.30
C TYR A 420 15.32 -0.80 -18.76
N GLN A 421 16.22 -1.21 -17.85
CA GLN A 421 17.62 -1.53 -18.19
C GLN A 421 17.75 -2.61 -19.28
N HIS A 422 16.74 -3.48 -19.42
CA HIS A 422 16.71 -4.57 -20.39
C HIS A 422 15.67 -4.36 -21.50
N ILE A 423 15.13 -3.14 -21.66
CA ILE A 423 14.17 -2.87 -22.73
C ILE A 423 14.84 -3.07 -24.11
N GLN A 424 14.17 -3.80 -24.97
CA GLN A 424 14.63 -4.05 -26.33
C GLN A 424 14.29 -2.85 -27.25
N ASP A 425 15.01 -2.71 -28.36
CA ASP A 425 14.79 -1.60 -29.32
C ASP A 425 13.39 -1.67 -29.94
N ASP A 426 12.89 -2.87 -30.24
CA ASP A 426 11.56 -3.11 -30.79
C ASP A 426 10.46 -2.78 -29.78
N GLU A 427 10.64 -3.09 -28.48
CA GLU A 427 9.70 -2.74 -27.43
C GLU A 427 9.60 -1.20 -27.25
N PHE A 428 10.74 -0.51 -27.27
CA PHE A 428 10.74 0.96 -27.22
C PHE A 428 10.09 1.57 -28.47
N LEU A 429 10.43 1.07 -29.65
CA LEU A 429 9.83 1.51 -30.91
C LEU A 429 8.33 1.26 -30.92
N TRP A 430 7.87 0.12 -30.36
CA TRP A 430 6.45 -0.17 -30.20
C TRP A 430 5.78 0.91 -29.33
N CYS A 431 6.34 1.26 -28.17
CA CYS A 431 5.79 2.30 -27.29
C CYS A 431 5.72 3.67 -27.99
N LEU A 432 6.74 4.02 -28.76
CA LEU A 432 6.79 5.27 -29.53
C LEU A 432 5.71 5.31 -30.61
N ASN A 433 5.59 4.23 -31.39
CA ASN A 433 4.59 4.07 -32.44
C ASN A 433 3.17 4.05 -31.85
N PHE A 434 2.97 3.39 -30.70
CA PHE A 434 1.69 3.36 -30.00
C PHE A 434 1.26 4.76 -29.53
N ALA A 435 2.19 5.55 -28.98
CA ALA A 435 1.91 6.94 -28.59
C ALA A 435 1.61 7.84 -29.80
N ALA A 436 2.11 7.49 -30.98
CA ALA A 436 1.84 8.17 -32.25
C ALA A 436 0.64 7.60 -33.01
N ALA A 437 -0.06 6.57 -32.48
CA ALA A 437 -1.11 5.80 -33.14
C ALA A 437 -0.68 5.25 -34.54
N LYS A 438 0.57 4.88 -34.69
CA LYS A 438 1.09 4.24 -35.92
C LYS A 438 0.87 2.71 -35.92
N GLY A 439 -0.19 2.24 -35.33
CA GLY A 439 -0.60 0.84 -35.30
C GLY A 439 -1.89 0.62 -36.06
N THR A 440 -2.24 -0.61 -36.37
CA THR A 440 -3.43 -0.96 -37.12
C THR A 440 -4.74 -0.64 -36.39
N SER A 441 -4.75 -0.77 -35.04
CA SER A 441 -5.98 -0.69 -34.25
C SER A 441 -6.44 0.73 -33.89
N LEU A 442 -5.54 1.70 -33.79
CA LEU A 442 -5.85 3.07 -33.32
C LEU A 442 -5.65 4.17 -34.38
N HIS A 443 -5.17 3.82 -35.57
CA HIS A 443 -4.75 4.79 -36.60
C HIS A 443 -5.87 5.73 -37.04
N GLU A 444 -7.11 5.24 -37.13
CA GLU A 444 -8.26 6.03 -37.60
C GLU A 444 -8.78 7.05 -36.56
N TYR A 445 -8.29 7.00 -35.32
CA TYR A 445 -8.80 7.83 -34.24
C TYR A 445 -7.84 8.97 -33.87
N PRO A 446 -8.11 10.24 -34.26
CA PRO A 446 -7.22 11.37 -34.06
C PRO A 446 -6.85 11.65 -32.60
N GLU A 447 -7.69 11.27 -31.64
CA GLU A 447 -7.42 11.45 -30.22
C GLU A 447 -6.28 10.58 -29.68
N TYR A 448 -5.91 9.53 -30.38
CA TYR A 448 -4.79 8.66 -29.99
C TYR A 448 -3.46 9.06 -30.63
N HIS A 449 -3.45 9.95 -31.62
CA HIS A 449 -2.24 10.55 -32.21
C HIS A 449 -1.66 11.58 -31.24
N LYS A 450 -1.01 11.09 -30.14
CA LYS A 450 -0.58 11.97 -29.05
C LYS A 450 0.71 12.72 -29.36
N ILE A 451 1.67 12.06 -30.01
CA ILE A 451 2.97 12.63 -30.38
C ILE A 451 3.21 12.46 -31.88
N GLN A 452 3.97 13.36 -32.44
CA GLN A 452 4.37 13.31 -33.85
C GLN A 452 5.77 13.92 -34.04
N PRO A 453 6.54 13.45 -35.02
CA PRO A 453 7.83 14.05 -35.33
C PRO A 453 7.64 15.38 -36.04
N ILE A 454 8.29 16.44 -35.54
CA ILE A 454 8.33 17.79 -36.13
C ILE A 454 9.76 18.31 -35.97
N ASP A 455 10.39 18.67 -37.08
CA ASP A 455 11.77 19.19 -37.12
C ASP A 455 12.79 18.32 -36.35
N GLY A 456 12.64 16.99 -36.43
CA GLY A 456 13.54 16.04 -35.74
C GLY A 456 13.27 15.81 -34.28
N LEU A 457 12.24 16.46 -33.69
CA LEU A 457 11.78 16.26 -32.32
C LEU A 457 10.39 15.65 -32.31
N TRP A 458 10.14 14.79 -31.34
CA TRP A 458 8.81 14.23 -31.08
C TRP A 458 8.05 15.13 -30.11
N LEU A 459 6.90 15.67 -30.56
CA LEU A 459 6.14 16.73 -29.88
C LEU A 459 4.64 16.38 -29.84
N VAL A 460 3.96 16.89 -28.81
CA VAL A 460 2.49 16.98 -28.77
C VAL A 460 2.07 18.29 -29.41
N ASN A 461 1.57 18.25 -30.64
CA ASN A 461 1.16 19.45 -31.39
C ASN A 461 -0.29 19.88 -31.11
N ASN A 462 -1.11 19.01 -30.53
CA ASN A 462 -2.51 19.30 -30.23
C ASN A 462 -2.71 19.75 -28.78
N GLN A 463 -3.15 21.01 -28.61
CA GLN A 463 -3.39 21.59 -27.27
C GLN A 463 -4.44 20.83 -26.44
N ARG A 464 -5.48 20.24 -27.09
CA ARG A 464 -6.49 19.44 -26.40
C ARG A 464 -5.90 18.16 -25.84
N ILE A 465 -5.07 17.47 -26.61
CA ILE A 465 -4.32 16.29 -26.18
C ILE A 465 -3.39 16.64 -25.03
N ALA A 466 -2.60 17.70 -25.16
CA ALA A 466 -1.70 18.17 -24.13
C ALA A 466 -2.44 18.54 -22.82
N ARG A 467 -3.64 19.13 -22.92
CA ARG A 467 -4.49 19.44 -21.76
C ARG A 467 -5.01 18.16 -21.10
N ARG A 468 -5.55 17.22 -21.90
CA ARG A 468 -6.03 15.91 -21.39
C ARG A 468 -4.90 15.17 -20.70
N HIS A 469 -3.72 15.10 -21.31
CA HIS A 469 -2.56 14.43 -20.75
C HIS A 469 -2.16 15.03 -19.39
N ARG A 470 -2.00 16.36 -19.30
CA ARG A 470 -1.65 17.03 -18.03
C ARG A 470 -2.67 16.79 -16.91
N MET A 471 -3.92 16.51 -17.24
CA MET A 471 -4.96 16.18 -16.27
C MET A 471 -4.96 14.70 -15.86
N SER A 472 -4.33 13.83 -16.66
CA SER A 472 -4.28 12.38 -16.47
C SER A 472 -2.91 11.87 -16.00
N ILE A 473 -1.93 12.77 -15.80
CA ILE A 473 -0.61 12.37 -15.29
C ILE A 473 -0.75 11.77 -13.90
N GLY A 474 -0.18 10.59 -13.72
CA GLY A 474 -0.15 9.83 -12.48
C GLY A 474 -0.46 8.36 -12.73
N THR A 475 -0.17 7.55 -11.74
CA THR A 475 -0.32 6.09 -11.80
C THR A 475 -1.33 5.57 -10.76
N ILE A 476 -1.93 6.47 -9.96
CA ILE A 476 -2.99 6.10 -9.02
C ILE A 476 -4.31 6.16 -9.78
N VAL A 477 -4.83 5.00 -10.12
CA VAL A 477 -6.15 4.84 -10.70
C VAL A 477 -7.11 4.49 -9.57
N SER A 478 -7.93 5.46 -9.15
CA SER A 478 -8.96 5.26 -8.13
C SER A 478 -10.30 4.96 -8.79
N ASP A 479 -11.14 4.18 -8.11
CA ASP A 479 -12.55 4.00 -8.47
C ASP A 479 -13.31 5.32 -8.40
N THR A 480 -14.45 5.40 -9.09
CA THR A 480 -15.29 6.59 -9.07
C THR A 480 -15.85 6.80 -7.67
N LEU A 481 -15.58 7.97 -7.14
CA LEU A 481 -16.00 8.37 -5.81
C LEU A 481 -17.18 9.32 -5.90
N VAL A 482 -18.23 9.04 -5.13
CA VAL A 482 -19.39 9.89 -4.94
C VAL A 482 -19.12 10.86 -3.78
N ALA A 483 -19.27 12.15 -4.02
CA ALA A 483 -19.11 13.19 -2.99
C ALA A 483 -20.30 13.14 -2.01
N VAL A 484 -20.04 12.98 -0.72
CA VAL A 484 -21.05 13.04 0.33
C VAL A 484 -21.12 14.46 0.88
N ARG A 485 -22.23 15.15 0.64
CA ARG A 485 -22.42 16.54 1.07
C ARG A 485 -23.54 16.66 2.11
N MET A 486 -23.21 17.21 3.24
CA MET A 486 -24.16 17.51 4.30
C MET A 486 -24.98 18.75 3.93
N ARG A 487 -26.30 18.67 4.08
CA ARG A 487 -27.20 19.86 3.92
C ARG A 487 -26.81 20.94 4.92
N GLY A 488 -26.40 22.10 4.39
CA GLY A 488 -25.99 23.26 5.18
C GLY A 488 -24.57 23.25 5.78
N ALA A 489 -23.80 22.17 5.63
CA ALA A 489 -22.46 22.06 6.24
C ALA A 489 -21.30 21.71 5.26
N GLY A 490 -21.59 21.49 3.98
CA GLY A 490 -20.56 21.27 2.98
C GLY A 490 -20.16 19.81 2.73
N LEU A 491 -18.93 19.59 2.23
CA LEU A 491 -18.41 18.28 1.86
C LEU A 491 -17.93 17.52 3.11
N LEU A 492 -18.50 16.34 3.35
CA LEU A 492 -18.01 15.43 4.40
C LEU A 492 -16.84 14.56 3.91
N GLY A 493 -16.86 14.14 2.65
CA GLY A 493 -15.87 13.27 2.07
C GLY A 493 -16.38 12.56 0.83
N HIS A 494 -15.78 11.40 0.53
CA HIS A 494 -16.09 10.62 -0.67
C HIS A 494 -16.33 9.15 -0.32
N ILE A 495 -17.29 8.53 -0.99
CA ILE A 495 -17.65 7.12 -0.83
C ILE A 495 -17.67 6.44 -2.20
N GLU A 496 -17.46 5.14 -2.25
CA GLU A 496 -17.49 4.39 -3.51
C GLU A 496 -18.90 4.36 -4.12
N GLU A 497 -18.97 4.50 -5.44
CA GLU A 497 -20.23 4.46 -6.19
C GLU A 497 -20.98 3.14 -5.94
N SER A 498 -20.25 2.03 -5.83
CA SER A 498 -20.78 0.69 -5.60
C SER A 498 -21.62 0.56 -4.32
N PHE A 499 -21.21 1.24 -3.23
CA PHE A 499 -21.96 1.25 -1.97
C PHE A 499 -23.18 2.15 -2.06
N ILE A 500 -23.02 3.40 -2.52
CA ILE A 500 -24.10 4.38 -2.50
C ILE A 500 -25.22 4.00 -3.48
N ALA A 501 -24.89 3.27 -4.57
CA ALA A 501 -25.85 2.80 -5.56
C ALA A 501 -26.82 1.73 -5.01
N GLN A 502 -26.51 1.13 -3.87
CA GLN A 502 -27.39 0.16 -3.18
C GLN A 502 -28.34 0.81 -2.18
N LEU A 503 -28.22 2.12 -1.96
CA LEU A 503 -29.06 2.87 -1.03
C LEU A 503 -30.20 3.57 -1.75
N HIS A 504 -31.34 3.66 -1.07
CA HIS A 504 -32.50 4.45 -1.50
C HIS A 504 -32.59 5.76 -0.71
N GLU A 505 -33.31 6.73 -1.22
CA GLU A 505 -33.61 7.95 -0.48
C GLU A 505 -34.34 7.61 0.83
N GLY A 506 -33.88 8.16 1.94
CA GLY A 506 -34.33 7.83 3.29
C GLY A 506 -33.51 6.77 4.01
N ASP A 507 -32.62 6.05 3.32
CA ASP A 507 -31.73 5.09 3.98
C ASP A 507 -30.67 5.78 4.81
N ALA A 508 -30.43 5.26 6.03
CA ALA A 508 -29.40 5.75 6.92
C ALA A 508 -28.11 4.96 6.75
N PHE A 509 -26.97 5.66 6.83
CA PHE A 509 -25.64 5.05 6.83
C PHE A 509 -24.67 5.84 7.69
N TRP A 510 -23.62 5.17 8.15
CA TRP A 510 -22.54 5.80 8.94
C TRP A 510 -21.46 6.35 8.04
N PHE A 511 -21.08 7.62 8.24
CA PHE A 511 -19.99 8.22 7.48
C PHE A 511 -19.38 9.40 8.23
N ALA A 512 -18.07 9.51 8.21
CA ALA A 512 -17.30 10.56 8.89
C ALA A 512 -17.64 10.67 10.39
N GLY A 513 -17.86 9.50 11.06
CA GLY A 513 -18.16 9.40 12.48
C GLY A 513 -19.59 9.80 12.86
N MET A 514 -20.53 9.88 11.92
CA MET A 514 -21.90 10.24 12.20
C MET A 514 -22.91 9.41 11.39
N SER A 515 -24.12 9.25 11.93
CA SER A 515 -25.24 8.69 11.17
C SER A 515 -25.82 9.76 10.26
N VAL A 516 -25.91 9.44 8.98
CA VAL A 516 -26.48 10.32 7.95
C VAL A 516 -27.56 9.58 7.16
N GLU A 517 -28.56 10.30 6.68
CA GLU A 517 -29.67 9.80 5.85
C GLU A 517 -29.54 10.35 4.44
N LEU A 518 -29.59 9.46 3.43
CA LEU A 518 -29.55 9.85 2.02
C LEU A 518 -30.83 10.61 1.66
N MET A 519 -30.68 11.83 1.18
CA MET A 519 -31.79 12.66 0.72
C MET A 519 -31.95 12.61 -0.80
N GLU A 520 -30.86 12.65 -1.53
CA GLU A 520 -30.84 12.71 -2.99
C GLU A 520 -29.50 12.21 -3.50
N LEU A 521 -29.52 11.37 -4.51
CA LEU A 521 -28.34 10.99 -5.27
C LEU A 521 -28.42 11.56 -6.69
N LYS A 522 -27.66 12.61 -6.97
CA LYS A 522 -27.63 13.24 -8.30
C LYS A 522 -26.22 13.24 -8.84
N GLU A 523 -26.04 12.66 -10.03
CA GLU A 523 -24.75 12.46 -10.65
C GLU A 523 -23.81 11.70 -9.68
N LEU A 524 -22.66 12.28 -9.34
CA LEU A 524 -21.69 11.74 -8.37
C LEU A 524 -21.72 12.53 -7.05
N THR A 525 -22.91 12.98 -6.63
CA THR A 525 -23.09 13.71 -5.37
C THR A 525 -24.28 13.13 -4.61
N ALA A 526 -24.01 12.62 -3.41
CA ALA A 526 -25.00 12.21 -2.43
C ALA A 526 -25.24 13.37 -1.45
N LYS A 527 -26.43 13.94 -1.46
CA LYS A 527 -26.85 14.92 -0.45
C LYS A 527 -27.42 14.18 0.74
N VAL A 528 -26.92 14.50 1.92
CA VAL A 528 -27.32 13.83 3.16
C VAL A 528 -27.71 14.85 4.23
N LYS A 529 -28.53 14.39 5.18
CA LYS A 529 -28.82 15.11 6.43
C LYS A 529 -28.39 14.27 7.63
N LYS A 530 -28.16 14.90 8.79
CA LYS A 530 -27.87 14.18 10.02
C LYS A 530 -29.07 13.31 10.42
N SER A 531 -28.81 12.08 10.79
CA SER A 531 -29.83 11.11 11.24
C SER A 531 -29.64 10.78 12.72
N LYS A 532 -30.74 10.48 13.41
CA LYS A 532 -30.74 9.93 14.78
C LYS A 532 -30.81 8.39 14.78
N ARG A 533 -30.93 7.77 13.63
CA ARG A 533 -31.02 6.33 13.48
C ARG A 533 -29.68 5.70 13.79
N THR A 534 -29.67 4.63 14.59
CA THR A 534 -28.49 3.86 14.97
C THR A 534 -28.31 2.59 14.14
N ASP A 535 -29.35 2.19 13.39
CA ASP A 535 -29.40 1.01 12.51
C ASP A 535 -28.81 1.25 11.10
N GLY A 536 -28.19 2.40 10.85
CA GLY A 536 -27.60 2.75 9.56
C GLY A 536 -26.51 1.75 9.11
N ARG A 537 -26.46 1.47 7.80
CA ARG A 537 -25.45 0.60 7.20
C ARG A 537 -24.06 1.24 7.31
N SER A 538 -23.03 0.42 7.54
CA SER A 538 -21.64 0.89 7.44
C SER A 538 -21.17 0.78 6.00
N PRO A 539 -20.48 1.79 5.44
CA PRO A 539 -19.90 1.71 4.11
C PRO A 539 -18.90 0.56 4.01
N VAL A 540 -18.94 -0.11 2.90
CA VAL A 540 -17.92 -1.08 2.50
C VAL A 540 -17.08 -0.43 1.41
N TRP A 541 -15.76 -0.42 1.58
CA TRP A 541 -14.81 -0.02 0.57
C TRP A 541 -14.15 -1.27 0.01
N LEU A 542 -14.22 -1.44 -1.30
CA LEU A 542 -13.58 -2.54 -2.04
C LEU A 542 -12.06 -2.33 -2.19
N GLY A 543 -11.49 -1.40 -1.44
CA GLY A 543 -10.06 -1.14 -1.43
C GLY A 543 -9.25 -2.40 -1.13
N GLY A 544 -8.12 -2.57 -1.81
CA GLY A 544 -7.31 -3.78 -1.78
C GLY A 544 -7.00 -4.26 -0.36
N SER A 545 -7.24 -5.52 -0.12
CA SER A 545 -6.77 -6.24 1.07
C SER A 545 -5.23 -6.13 1.12
N LEU A 546 -4.68 -5.84 2.29
CA LEU A 546 -3.25 -5.87 2.48
C LEU A 546 -2.81 -7.33 2.57
N PRO A 547 -1.88 -7.80 1.73
CA PRO A 547 -1.43 -9.18 1.81
C PRO A 547 -0.59 -9.41 3.06
N LEU A 548 -0.72 -10.60 3.64
CA LEU A 548 0.24 -11.10 4.61
C LEU A 548 1.59 -11.27 3.91
N THR A 549 2.67 -10.73 4.47
CA THR A 549 4.00 -10.79 3.86
C THR A 549 4.63 -12.19 3.98
N SER A 550 5.55 -12.56 3.09
CA SER A 550 6.23 -13.86 3.13
C SER A 550 6.98 -14.07 4.44
N LYS A 551 7.55 -12.99 4.99
CA LYS A 551 8.26 -13.01 6.27
C LYS A 551 7.32 -13.35 7.43
N MET A 552 6.19 -12.65 7.49
CA MET A 552 5.17 -12.95 8.50
C MET A 552 4.63 -14.38 8.37
N SER A 553 4.39 -14.85 7.15
CA SER A 553 3.97 -16.24 6.90
C SER A 553 4.97 -17.26 7.45
N HIS A 554 6.26 -17.02 7.22
CA HIS A 554 7.32 -17.89 7.76
C HIS A 554 7.31 -17.89 9.31
N LEU A 555 7.24 -16.72 9.94
CA LEU A 555 7.23 -16.58 11.40
C LEU A 555 5.96 -17.19 12.02
N ILE A 556 4.80 -17.06 11.34
CA ILE A 556 3.55 -17.70 11.79
C ILE A 556 3.71 -19.22 11.79
N ARG A 557 4.29 -19.84 10.74
CA ARG A 557 4.55 -21.29 10.72
C ARG A 557 5.47 -21.72 11.84
N GLN A 558 6.53 -20.95 12.15
CA GLN A 558 7.40 -21.22 13.30
C GLN A 558 6.65 -21.17 14.63
N LYS A 559 5.76 -20.19 14.82
CA LYS A 559 4.96 -20.08 16.05
C LYS A 559 3.89 -21.15 16.16
N ILE A 560 3.34 -21.63 15.05
CA ILE A 560 2.44 -22.80 15.05
C ILE A 560 3.20 -24.07 15.47
N GLU A 561 4.39 -24.31 14.92
CA GLU A 561 5.26 -25.43 15.33
C GLU A 561 5.63 -25.36 16.83
N GLU A 562 5.96 -24.16 17.35
CA GLU A 562 6.26 -23.93 18.76
C GLU A 562 5.07 -24.24 19.68
N ALA A 563 3.85 -24.09 19.16
CA ALA A 563 2.63 -24.40 19.90
C ALA A 563 2.29 -25.90 19.94
N SER A 564 2.91 -26.74 19.08
CA SER A 564 2.71 -28.18 19.05
C SER A 564 3.29 -28.85 20.29
N GLU A 565 2.65 -29.91 20.79
CA GLU A 565 3.20 -30.76 21.87
C GLU A 565 4.43 -31.55 21.42
N SER A 566 4.59 -31.77 20.11
CA SER A 566 5.78 -32.39 19.52
C SER A 566 6.97 -31.44 19.40
N ALA A 567 6.83 -30.17 19.80
CA ALA A 567 7.94 -29.22 19.80
C ALA A 567 9.07 -29.72 20.72
N PRO A 568 10.36 -29.59 20.31
CA PRO A 568 11.50 -30.08 21.10
C PRO A 568 11.58 -29.53 22.52
N THR A 569 11.01 -28.35 22.73
CA THR A 569 10.90 -27.69 24.05
C THR A 569 9.53 -27.01 24.16
N PRO A 570 8.85 -27.14 25.33
CA PRO A 570 7.60 -26.42 25.54
C PRO A 570 7.79 -24.91 25.40
N SER A 571 6.90 -24.24 24.66
CA SER A 571 6.96 -22.79 24.48
C SER A 571 6.88 -22.06 25.82
N GLN A 572 7.80 -21.12 26.03
CA GLN A 572 7.78 -20.16 27.14
C GLN A 572 7.10 -18.84 26.75
N ASP A 573 6.67 -18.69 25.50
CA ASP A 573 5.95 -17.51 25.00
C ASP A 573 4.57 -17.41 25.69
N PRO A 574 4.31 -16.33 26.46
CA PRO A 574 3.05 -16.19 27.18
C PRO A 574 1.82 -16.20 26.27
N ILE A 575 1.96 -15.71 25.02
CA ILE A 575 0.87 -15.70 24.04
C ILE A 575 0.54 -17.13 23.59
N ILE A 576 1.57 -17.92 23.30
CA ILE A 576 1.39 -19.32 22.92
C ILE A 576 0.80 -20.14 24.08
N GLN A 577 1.26 -19.90 25.31
CA GLN A 577 0.68 -20.53 26.49
C GLN A 577 -0.80 -20.17 26.69
N PHE A 578 -1.16 -18.91 26.44
CA PHE A 578 -2.55 -18.44 26.54
C PHE A 578 -3.48 -19.14 25.54
N ILE A 579 -3.05 -19.29 24.25
CA ILE A 579 -3.87 -19.91 23.21
C ILE A 579 -3.76 -21.44 23.16
N ARG A 580 -2.95 -22.06 24.03
CA ARG A 580 -2.75 -23.52 24.09
C ARG A 580 -4.05 -24.35 24.10
N PRO A 581 -5.13 -23.96 24.81
CA PRO A 581 -6.39 -24.71 24.75
C PRO A 581 -6.97 -24.84 23.34
N ILE A 582 -6.81 -23.81 22.50
CA ILE A 582 -7.26 -23.83 21.09
C ILE A 582 -6.41 -24.79 20.27
N PHE A 583 -5.09 -24.82 20.52
CA PHE A 583 -4.19 -25.76 19.85
C PHE A 583 -4.41 -27.20 20.33
N ASN A 584 -4.68 -27.41 21.60
CA ASN A 584 -5.03 -28.74 22.12
C ASN A 584 -6.29 -29.27 21.42
N LEU A 585 -7.31 -28.42 21.26
CA LEU A 585 -8.52 -28.79 20.51
C LEU A 585 -8.23 -29.07 19.02
N GLN A 586 -7.30 -28.32 18.41
CA GLN A 586 -6.84 -28.61 17.05
C GLN A 586 -6.14 -29.99 16.97
N ALA A 587 -5.24 -30.27 17.92
CA ALA A 587 -4.55 -31.55 17.99
C ALA A 587 -5.48 -32.74 18.30
N GLU A 588 -6.49 -32.55 19.15
CA GLU A 588 -7.50 -33.55 19.46
C GLU A 588 -8.33 -33.91 18.23
N ARG A 589 -8.74 -32.90 17.43
CA ARG A 589 -9.61 -33.10 16.25
C ARG A 589 -8.85 -33.46 14.99
N SER A 590 -7.60 -33.05 14.88
CA SER A 590 -6.81 -33.13 13.67
C SER A 590 -5.32 -33.20 13.99
N HIS A 591 -4.55 -32.24 13.49
CA HIS A 591 -3.11 -32.14 13.64
C HIS A 591 -2.67 -30.67 13.72
N ILE A 592 -1.52 -30.41 14.39
CA ILE A 592 -0.84 -29.12 14.35
C ILE A 592 0.42 -29.30 13.51
N PRO A 593 0.50 -28.72 12.29
CA PRO A 593 1.62 -28.95 11.42
C PRO A 593 2.89 -28.22 11.91
N ASN A 594 4.04 -28.87 11.77
CA ASN A 594 5.33 -28.21 11.87
C ASN A 594 5.74 -27.57 10.54
N THR A 595 6.88 -26.89 10.51
CA THR A 595 7.36 -26.14 9.31
C THR A 595 7.66 -27.04 8.10
N ARG A 596 7.80 -28.37 8.29
CA ARG A 596 8.08 -29.36 7.25
C ARG A 596 6.85 -30.19 6.87
N GLU A 597 5.70 -29.86 7.39
CA GLU A 597 4.45 -30.55 7.15
C GLU A 597 3.47 -29.67 6.39
N MET A 598 2.60 -30.30 5.59
CA MET A 598 1.45 -29.68 4.94
C MET A 598 0.18 -30.37 5.40
N LEU A 599 -0.64 -29.68 6.19
CA LEU A 599 -1.90 -30.22 6.68
C LEU A 599 -3.02 -30.03 5.66
N ILE A 600 -3.77 -31.11 5.45
CA ILE A 600 -5.01 -31.13 4.66
C ILE A 600 -6.08 -31.81 5.52
N GLU A 601 -7.23 -31.14 5.67
CA GLU A 601 -8.37 -31.68 6.42
C GLU A 601 -9.54 -31.94 5.48
N GLN A 602 -10.23 -33.06 5.65
CA GLN A 602 -11.45 -33.39 4.90
C GLN A 602 -12.57 -33.70 5.86
N PHE A 603 -13.71 -33.06 5.72
CA PHE A 603 -14.93 -33.33 6.48
C PHE A 603 -16.18 -33.05 5.66
N GLU A 604 -17.34 -33.58 6.11
CA GLU A 604 -18.64 -33.36 5.49
C GLU A 604 -19.50 -32.47 6.35
N SER A 605 -20.32 -31.63 5.70
CA SER A 605 -21.37 -30.84 6.34
C SER A 605 -22.62 -30.80 5.47
N GLU A 606 -23.65 -30.11 5.89
CA GLU A 606 -24.86 -29.88 5.09
C GLU A 606 -24.58 -29.13 3.78
N ASP A 607 -23.49 -28.36 3.71
CA ASP A 607 -23.06 -27.62 2.52
C ASP A 607 -22.34 -28.50 1.49
N GLY A 608 -21.85 -29.68 1.86
CA GLY A 608 -21.11 -30.63 1.03
C GLY A 608 -19.81 -31.12 1.65
N TYR A 609 -18.86 -31.51 0.77
CA TYR A 609 -17.56 -32.04 1.15
C TYR A 609 -16.51 -30.96 1.14
N HIS A 610 -15.92 -30.69 2.30
CA HIS A 610 -14.88 -29.70 2.51
C HIS A 610 -13.51 -30.35 2.38
N THR A 611 -12.64 -29.74 1.60
CA THR A 611 -11.21 -30.04 1.60
C THR A 611 -10.46 -28.76 1.92
N MET A 612 -9.86 -28.69 3.11
CA MET A 612 -9.13 -27.56 3.62
C MET A 612 -7.63 -27.77 3.44
N PHE A 613 -6.93 -26.73 3.01
CA PHE A 613 -5.48 -26.71 2.83
C PHE A 613 -4.89 -25.59 3.66
N TYR A 614 -3.81 -25.87 4.41
CA TYR A 614 -3.18 -24.89 5.32
C TYR A 614 -1.71 -24.60 4.96
N PRO A 615 -1.44 -23.90 3.85
CA PRO A 615 -0.07 -23.49 3.51
C PRO A 615 0.47 -22.36 4.39
N PHE A 616 -0.38 -21.55 5.03
CA PHE A 616 -0.03 -20.36 5.81
C PHE A 616 0.81 -19.35 5.03
N GLU A 617 0.45 -19.07 3.76
CA GLU A 617 1.19 -18.17 2.86
C GLU A 617 0.50 -16.82 2.62
N GLY A 618 -0.68 -16.61 3.19
CA GLY A 618 -1.46 -15.40 3.01
C GLY A 618 -2.45 -15.47 1.85
N LYS A 619 -3.49 -14.63 1.95
CA LYS A 619 -4.71 -14.71 1.13
C LYS A 619 -4.42 -14.70 -0.39
N PHE A 620 -3.53 -13.85 -0.89
CA PHE A 620 -3.28 -13.73 -2.33
C PHE A 620 -2.65 -15.01 -2.91
N VAL A 621 -1.68 -15.59 -2.20
CA VAL A 621 -1.08 -16.87 -2.58
C VAL A 621 -2.13 -17.98 -2.51
N HIS A 622 -2.98 -17.96 -1.48
CA HIS A 622 -4.05 -18.95 -1.32
C HIS A 622 -5.12 -18.85 -2.42
N GLU A 623 -5.49 -17.65 -2.87
CA GLU A 623 -6.40 -17.46 -4.00
C GLU A 623 -5.82 -18.07 -5.28
N GLY A 624 -4.54 -17.84 -5.54
CA GLY A 624 -3.86 -18.46 -6.69
C GLY A 624 -3.74 -19.96 -6.55
N LEU A 625 -3.32 -20.48 -5.40
CA LEU A 625 -3.22 -21.93 -5.15
C LEU A 625 -4.57 -22.63 -5.24
N ALA A 626 -5.63 -22.05 -4.68
CA ALA A 626 -6.97 -22.63 -4.72
C ALA A 626 -7.48 -22.77 -6.17
N ALA A 627 -7.30 -21.72 -6.97
CA ALA A 627 -7.68 -21.74 -8.38
C ALA A 627 -6.85 -22.76 -9.18
N LEU A 628 -5.54 -22.79 -8.96
CA LEU A 628 -4.61 -23.74 -9.58
C LEU A 628 -5.01 -25.19 -9.28
N ILE A 629 -5.22 -25.50 -7.99
CA ILE A 629 -5.54 -26.85 -7.54
C ILE A 629 -6.94 -27.28 -8.05
N ALA A 630 -7.93 -26.39 -7.95
CA ALA A 630 -9.27 -26.64 -8.47
C ALA A 630 -9.24 -26.95 -9.98
N HIS A 631 -8.46 -26.20 -10.76
CA HIS A 631 -8.26 -26.44 -12.20
C HIS A 631 -7.64 -27.83 -12.46
N ARG A 632 -6.52 -28.14 -11.78
CA ARG A 632 -5.81 -29.42 -11.96
C ARG A 632 -6.63 -30.65 -11.55
N ILE A 633 -7.45 -30.50 -10.51
CA ILE A 633 -8.42 -31.55 -10.13
C ILE A 633 -9.50 -31.68 -11.21
N GLY A 634 -10.03 -30.55 -11.71
CA GLY A 634 -11.05 -30.51 -12.74
C GLY A 634 -10.62 -31.12 -14.07
N GLU A 635 -9.33 -31.01 -14.45
CA GLU A 635 -8.76 -31.65 -15.64
C GLU A 635 -8.79 -33.19 -15.53
N GLN A 636 -8.58 -33.72 -14.33
CA GLN A 636 -8.59 -35.17 -14.09
C GLN A 636 -10.02 -35.71 -13.96
N LYS A 637 -10.87 -34.97 -13.25
CA LYS A 637 -12.26 -35.34 -12.99
C LYS A 637 -13.14 -34.09 -12.99
N PRO A 638 -14.08 -33.97 -13.95
CA PRO A 638 -14.97 -32.82 -14.00
C PRO A 638 -15.73 -32.65 -12.68
N MET A 639 -15.44 -31.53 -11.99
CA MET A 639 -16.04 -31.14 -10.70
C MET A 639 -16.17 -29.63 -10.64
N SER A 640 -17.16 -29.16 -9.88
CA SER A 640 -17.32 -27.75 -9.56
C SER A 640 -16.92 -27.50 -8.09
N PHE A 641 -16.26 -26.41 -7.86
CA PHE A 641 -15.80 -25.99 -6.55
C PHE A 641 -16.34 -24.62 -6.16
N SER A 642 -16.74 -24.48 -4.89
CA SER A 642 -16.82 -23.18 -4.23
C SER A 642 -15.52 -22.99 -3.45
N ILE A 643 -14.87 -21.83 -3.64
CA ILE A 643 -13.56 -21.52 -3.06
C ILE A 643 -13.75 -20.47 -1.97
N ALA A 644 -13.14 -20.68 -0.80
CA ALA A 644 -12.97 -19.67 0.23
C ALA A 644 -11.49 -19.60 0.64
N THR A 645 -10.99 -18.39 0.89
CA THR A 645 -9.57 -18.17 1.20
C THR A 645 -9.40 -17.14 2.30
N ASN A 646 -8.39 -17.34 3.14
CA ASN A 646 -7.90 -16.33 4.09
C ASN A 646 -6.38 -16.37 4.19
N ASP A 647 -5.80 -15.68 5.19
CA ASP A 647 -4.34 -15.62 5.35
C ASP A 647 -3.71 -16.94 5.84
N TYR A 648 -4.50 -17.90 6.32
CA TYR A 648 -4.01 -19.15 6.92
C TYR A 648 -4.16 -20.36 5.99
N GLY A 649 -5.17 -20.35 5.11
CA GLY A 649 -5.43 -21.45 4.21
C GLY A 649 -6.56 -21.20 3.22
N PHE A 650 -6.97 -22.24 2.53
CA PHE A 650 -8.09 -22.19 1.59
C PHE A 650 -8.93 -23.45 1.62
N GLU A 651 -10.16 -23.32 1.18
CA GLU A 651 -11.18 -24.36 1.07
C GLU A 651 -11.50 -24.64 -0.40
N LEU A 652 -11.61 -25.92 -0.73
CA LEU A 652 -12.34 -26.40 -1.90
C LEU A 652 -13.57 -27.16 -1.44
N LEU A 653 -14.75 -26.53 -1.56
CA LEU A 653 -16.04 -27.14 -1.25
C LEU A 653 -16.62 -27.74 -2.53
N SER A 654 -17.05 -29.00 -2.48
CA SER A 654 -17.60 -29.72 -3.61
C SER A 654 -18.82 -30.56 -3.20
N ASN A 655 -19.64 -30.93 -4.20
CA ASN A 655 -20.78 -31.84 -4.00
C ASN A 655 -20.40 -33.32 -4.07
N LYS A 656 -19.13 -33.66 -4.27
CA LYS A 656 -18.59 -35.02 -4.35
C LYS A 656 -17.28 -35.06 -3.57
N VAL A 657 -16.98 -36.22 -3.01
CA VAL A 657 -15.73 -36.51 -2.33
C VAL A 657 -14.56 -36.37 -3.30
N ILE A 658 -13.55 -35.62 -2.89
CA ILE A 658 -12.23 -35.58 -3.53
C ILE A 658 -11.38 -36.65 -2.88
N GLU A 659 -10.86 -37.58 -3.68
CA GLU A 659 -9.85 -38.51 -3.21
C GLU A 659 -8.55 -37.76 -2.98
N VAL A 660 -8.04 -37.75 -1.74
CA VAL A 660 -6.79 -37.10 -1.38
C VAL A 660 -5.83 -38.15 -0.80
N HIS A 661 -4.68 -38.27 -1.44
CA HIS A 661 -3.53 -39.00 -0.94
C HIS A 661 -2.23 -38.29 -1.34
N ALA A 662 -1.15 -38.56 -0.68
CA ALA A 662 0.09 -37.82 -0.81
C ALA A 662 0.60 -37.67 -2.26
N ASP A 663 0.49 -38.69 -3.09
CA ASP A 663 0.97 -38.65 -4.47
C ASP A 663 0.08 -37.75 -5.35
N LEU A 664 -1.25 -37.73 -5.15
CA LEU A 664 -2.15 -36.82 -5.84
C LEU A 664 -1.88 -35.38 -5.43
N VAL A 665 -1.65 -35.13 -4.13
CA VAL A 665 -1.30 -33.79 -3.62
C VAL A 665 0.01 -33.31 -4.29
N ARG A 666 1.07 -34.12 -4.33
CA ARG A 666 2.31 -33.77 -5.04
C ARG A 666 2.07 -33.50 -6.51
N HIS A 667 1.17 -34.22 -7.16
CA HIS A 667 0.82 -33.98 -8.56
C HIS A 667 0.08 -32.63 -8.71
N TRP A 668 -0.86 -32.28 -7.84
CA TRP A 668 -1.58 -31.01 -7.90
C TRP A 668 -0.67 -29.82 -7.62
N PHE A 669 0.30 -29.96 -6.69
CA PHE A 669 1.22 -28.90 -6.28
C PHE A 669 2.50 -28.82 -7.12
N ARG A 670 2.62 -29.56 -8.24
CA ARG A 670 3.77 -29.44 -9.15
C ARG A 670 3.97 -28.02 -9.66
N VAL A 671 5.24 -27.64 -9.88
CA VAL A 671 5.60 -26.31 -10.40
C VAL A 671 5.44 -26.21 -11.93
N ASP A 672 5.44 -27.38 -12.61
CA ASP A 672 5.33 -27.44 -14.06
C ASP A 672 4.03 -26.77 -14.55
N HIS A 673 4.16 -25.96 -15.62
CA HIS A 673 3.06 -25.23 -16.25
C HIS A 673 2.29 -24.28 -15.33
N LEU A 674 2.93 -23.79 -14.23
CA LEU A 674 2.28 -23.00 -13.20
C LEU A 674 1.49 -21.80 -13.76
N GLU A 675 2.11 -20.96 -14.62
CA GLU A 675 1.45 -19.77 -15.17
C GLU A 675 0.25 -20.14 -16.07
N ARG A 676 0.42 -21.13 -16.91
CA ARG A 676 -0.65 -21.57 -17.83
C ARG A 676 -1.86 -22.09 -17.04
N ASP A 677 -1.60 -23.00 -16.09
CA ASP A 677 -2.66 -23.66 -15.32
C ASP A 677 -3.35 -22.67 -14.39
N LEU A 678 -2.60 -21.70 -13.81
CA LEU A 678 -3.16 -20.61 -13.01
C LEU A 678 -4.10 -19.74 -13.85
N LEU A 679 -3.66 -19.26 -15.00
CA LEU A 679 -4.46 -18.40 -15.88
C LEU A 679 -5.72 -19.12 -16.39
N ALA A 680 -5.65 -20.43 -16.64
CA ALA A 680 -6.80 -21.25 -16.99
C ALA A 680 -7.79 -21.36 -15.81
N GLY A 681 -7.27 -21.56 -14.58
CA GLY A 681 -8.08 -21.74 -13.37
C GLY A 681 -8.84 -20.50 -12.92
N VAL A 682 -8.27 -19.29 -13.15
CA VAL A 682 -8.86 -18.01 -12.70
C VAL A 682 -9.67 -17.26 -13.77
N ASN A 683 -9.93 -17.84 -14.95
CA ASN A 683 -10.43 -17.08 -16.11
C ASN A 683 -9.54 -15.85 -16.39
N GLY A 684 -8.26 -16.12 -16.63
CA GLY A 684 -7.21 -15.11 -16.75
C GLY A 684 -7.53 -13.98 -17.72
N ALA A 685 -8.26 -14.26 -18.82
CA ALA A 685 -8.65 -13.24 -19.78
C ALA A 685 -9.58 -12.16 -19.17
N GLU A 686 -10.55 -12.56 -18.34
CA GLU A 686 -11.45 -11.60 -17.67
C GLU A 686 -10.72 -10.75 -16.63
N LEU A 687 -9.87 -11.40 -15.82
CA LEU A 687 -9.11 -10.70 -14.78
C LEU A 687 -8.06 -9.77 -15.40
N ALA A 688 -7.34 -10.20 -16.43
CA ALA A 688 -6.42 -9.34 -17.18
C ALA A 688 -7.16 -8.16 -17.82
N GLY A 689 -8.37 -8.36 -18.34
CA GLY A 689 -9.21 -7.28 -18.85
C GLY A 689 -9.65 -6.27 -17.78
N ARG A 690 -9.81 -6.69 -16.52
CA ARG A 690 -10.05 -5.77 -15.39
C ARG A 690 -8.79 -4.98 -15.07
N GLN A 691 -7.64 -5.66 -14.99
CA GLN A 691 -6.34 -5.01 -14.75
C GLN A 691 -5.99 -4.04 -15.89
N PHE A 692 -6.35 -4.37 -17.12
CA PHE A 692 -6.13 -3.53 -18.29
C PHE A 692 -6.79 -2.14 -18.19
N ARG A 693 -7.89 -1.97 -17.44
CA ARG A 693 -8.52 -0.65 -17.19
C ARG A 693 -7.51 0.35 -16.63
N ASP A 694 -6.74 -0.07 -15.65
CA ASP A 694 -5.77 0.79 -14.98
C ASP A 694 -4.59 1.09 -15.90
N ILE A 695 -4.09 0.07 -16.60
CA ILE A 695 -3.03 0.19 -17.61
C ILE A 695 -3.46 1.13 -18.73
N ALA A 696 -4.66 0.94 -19.29
CA ALA A 696 -5.21 1.78 -20.35
C ALA A 696 -5.41 3.25 -19.91
N THR A 697 -5.77 3.46 -18.64
CA THR A 697 -5.90 4.80 -18.07
C THR A 697 -4.54 5.48 -17.93
N ILE A 698 -3.51 4.79 -17.43
CA ILE A 698 -2.14 5.31 -17.26
C ILE A 698 -1.53 5.59 -18.64
N ALA A 699 -1.66 4.69 -19.60
CA ALA A 699 -1.22 4.87 -20.99
C ALA A 699 -2.01 5.97 -21.74
N GLY A 700 -3.08 6.50 -21.12
CA GLY A 700 -3.92 7.58 -21.68
C GLY A 700 -4.83 7.14 -22.83
N LEU A 701 -5.20 5.86 -22.91
CA LEU A 701 -6.26 5.36 -23.78
C LEU A 701 -7.63 5.75 -23.25
N LEU A 702 -7.78 5.71 -21.93
CA LEU A 702 -9.01 6.10 -21.25
C LEU A 702 -8.82 7.46 -20.57
N PHE A 703 -9.83 8.31 -20.65
CA PHE A 703 -9.86 9.60 -20.00
C PHE A 703 -10.98 9.65 -18.95
N LYS A 704 -10.64 9.94 -17.71
CA LYS A 704 -11.57 9.93 -16.57
C LYS A 704 -12.58 11.10 -16.55
N GLY A 705 -12.51 12.00 -17.52
CA GLY A 705 -13.36 13.22 -17.57
C GLY A 705 -12.65 14.47 -17.06
N TYR A 706 -13.34 15.58 -17.14
CA TYR A 706 -12.86 16.88 -16.65
C TYR A 706 -13.21 17.07 -15.16
N PRO A 707 -12.49 17.92 -14.42
CA PRO A 707 -12.87 18.30 -13.05
C PRO A 707 -14.31 18.83 -13.03
N GLY A 708 -15.15 18.22 -12.19
CA GLY A 708 -16.59 18.53 -12.12
C GLY A 708 -17.46 17.76 -13.12
N GLN A 709 -16.88 17.02 -14.05
CA GLN A 709 -17.58 16.17 -15.02
C GLN A 709 -16.83 14.84 -15.21
N PRO A 710 -16.69 14.02 -14.17
CA PRO A 710 -16.05 12.72 -14.28
C PRO A 710 -16.92 11.75 -15.08
N ILE A 711 -16.25 10.79 -15.75
CA ILE A 711 -16.93 9.68 -16.43
C ILE A 711 -17.15 8.57 -15.40
N ARG A 712 -18.34 7.94 -15.41
CA ARG A 712 -18.68 6.85 -14.48
C ARG A 712 -17.81 5.62 -14.72
N ASP A 713 -17.44 4.91 -13.64
CA ASP A 713 -16.60 3.71 -13.72
C ASP A 713 -17.15 2.64 -14.64
N ARG A 714 -18.48 2.44 -14.65
CA ARG A 714 -19.13 1.50 -15.55
C ARG A 714 -18.81 1.77 -17.04
N HIS A 715 -18.77 3.03 -17.44
CA HIS A 715 -18.43 3.41 -18.83
C HIS A 715 -16.94 3.23 -19.10
N LEU A 716 -16.08 3.57 -18.13
CA LEU A 716 -14.65 3.33 -18.25
C LEU A 716 -14.33 1.84 -18.33
N GLN A 717 -14.99 1.02 -17.50
CA GLN A 717 -14.81 -0.43 -17.53
C GLN A 717 -15.28 -1.05 -18.86
N SER A 718 -16.45 -0.63 -19.35
CA SER A 718 -16.96 -1.11 -20.66
C SER A 718 -16.03 -0.72 -21.80
N SER A 719 -15.50 0.52 -21.79
CA SER A 719 -14.53 0.97 -22.80
C SER A 719 -13.20 0.23 -22.69
N ALA A 720 -12.73 -0.05 -21.48
CA ALA A 720 -11.52 -0.84 -21.25
C ALA A 720 -11.67 -2.26 -21.81
N GLN A 721 -12.80 -2.92 -21.53
CA GLN A 721 -13.08 -4.27 -22.01
C GLN A 721 -13.17 -4.33 -23.54
N LEU A 722 -13.78 -3.31 -24.16
CA LEU A 722 -13.84 -3.23 -25.62
C LEU A 722 -12.44 -3.10 -26.22
N LEU A 723 -11.61 -2.18 -25.71
CA LEU A 723 -10.24 -2.02 -26.20
C LEU A 723 -9.39 -3.28 -25.95
N PHE A 724 -9.56 -3.93 -24.81
CA PHE A 724 -8.87 -5.17 -24.49
C PHE A 724 -9.15 -6.26 -25.53
N ARG A 725 -10.44 -6.47 -25.88
CA ARG A 725 -10.85 -7.43 -26.91
C ARG A 725 -10.31 -7.06 -28.28
N VAL A 726 -10.44 -5.79 -28.68
CA VAL A 726 -9.91 -5.32 -29.99
C VAL A 726 -8.40 -5.58 -30.09
N PHE A 727 -7.63 -5.32 -29.04
CA PHE A 727 -6.19 -5.59 -29.07
C PHE A 727 -5.89 -7.08 -29.06
N GLN A 728 -6.64 -7.90 -28.33
CA GLN A 728 -6.49 -9.36 -28.39
C GLN A 728 -6.75 -9.93 -29.77
N ASP A 729 -7.76 -9.42 -30.48
CA ASP A 729 -8.18 -9.95 -31.77
C ASP A 729 -7.34 -9.40 -32.94
N TYR A 730 -6.86 -8.16 -32.87
CA TYR A 730 -6.25 -7.45 -33.99
C TYR A 730 -4.80 -6.95 -33.75
N ASP A 731 -4.28 -7.05 -32.54
CA ASP A 731 -2.93 -6.59 -32.16
C ASP A 731 -2.32 -7.57 -31.13
N VAL A 732 -2.01 -8.78 -31.59
CA VAL A 732 -1.61 -9.93 -30.74
C VAL A 732 -0.31 -9.62 -29.96
N ASP A 733 0.59 -8.80 -30.51
CA ASP A 733 1.85 -8.42 -29.90
C ASP A 733 1.76 -7.15 -29.03
N ASN A 734 0.54 -6.77 -28.63
CA ASN A 734 0.30 -5.57 -27.83
C ASN A 734 0.95 -5.66 -26.45
N LEU A 735 1.93 -4.78 -26.20
CA LEU A 735 2.70 -4.79 -24.94
C LEU A 735 1.85 -4.44 -23.71
N LEU A 736 0.75 -3.67 -23.85
CA LEU A 736 -0.14 -3.36 -22.73
C LEU A 736 -1.00 -4.59 -22.35
N ILE A 737 -1.38 -5.42 -23.33
CA ILE A 737 -2.05 -6.69 -23.07
C ILE A 737 -1.07 -7.63 -22.34
N ARG A 738 0.15 -7.78 -22.87
CA ARG A 738 1.21 -8.57 -22.20
C ARG A 738 1.45 -8.09 -20.76
N GLN A 739 1.52 -6.78 -20.55
CA GLN A 739 1.69 -6.19 -19.22
C GLN A 739 0.50 -6.51 -18.30
N SER A 740 -0.75 -6.53 -18.81
CA SER A 740 -1.92 -6.83 -17.99
C SER A 740 -1.92 -8.26 -17.45
N TYR A 741 -1.48 -9.23 -18.27
CA TYR A 741 -1.28 -10.62 -17.82
C TYR A 741 -0.10 -10.72 -16.85
N ASN A 742 1.01 -10.04 -17.11
CA ASN A 742 2.17 -10.03 -16.21
C ASN A 742 1.81 -9.43 -14.83
N GLU A 743 1.12 -8.29 -14.79
CA GLU A 743 0.70 -7.69 -13.52
C GLU A 743 -0.31 -8.57 -12.78
N LEU A 744 -1.21 -9.27 -13.48
CA LEU A 744 -2.11 -10.25 -12.88
C LEU A 744 -1.32 -11.38 -12.20
N VAL A 745 -0.38 -11.97 -12.91
CA VAL A 745 0.40 -13.13 -12.44
C VAL A 745 1.39 -12.74 -11.34
N TYR A 746 2.19 -11.68 -11.56
CA TYR A 746 3.28 -11.31 -10.66
C TYR A 746 2.87 -10.40 -9.51
N ARG A 747 1.79 -9.62 -9.63
CA ARG A 747 1.38 -8.65 -8.62
C ARG A 747 0.12 -9.04 -7.86
N GLN A 748 -0.88 -9.58 -8.55
CA GLN A 748 -2.11 -9.99 -7.87
C GLN A 748 -1.96 -11.37 -7.22
N PHE A 749 -1.39 -12.35 -7.93
CA PHE A 749 -1.22 -13.71 -7.40
C PHE A 749 0.16 -13.97 -6.79
N ASP A 750 1.11 -13.06 -6.94
CA ASP A 750 2.48 -13.22 -6.41
C ASP A 750 3.09 -14.59 -6.78
N ILE A 751 3.19 -14.85 -8.09
CA ILE A 751 3.58 -16.17 -8.60
C ILE A 751 4.95 -16.63 -8.12
N LEU A 752 5.87 -15.71 -7.83
CA LEU A 752 7.18 -16.06 -7.29
C LEU A 752 7.02 -16.70 -5.91
N ARG A 753 6.20 -16.10 -5.07
CA ARG A 753 5.90 -16.62 -3.75
C ARG A 753 5.04 -17.87 -3.81
N MET A 754 4.12 -17.97 -4.80
CA MET A 754 3.42 -19.24 -5.09
C MET A 754 4.39 -20.35 -5.43
N ARG A 755 5.41 -20.08 -6.26
CA ARG A 755 6.46 -21.06 -6.62
C ARG A 755 7.23 -21.52 -5.38
N ASP A 756 7.69 -20.59 -4.55
CA ASP A 756 8.37 -20.91 -3.30
C ASP A 756 7.48 -21.78 -2.37
N ALA A 757 6.19 -21.46 -2.30
CA ALA A 757 5.22 -22.24 -1.54
C ALA A 757 5.04 -23.65 -2.10
N LEU A 758 4.94 -23.79 -3.44
CA LEU A 758 4.85 -25.08 -4.11
C LEU A 758 6.10 -25.93 -3.87
N ASP A 759 7.30 -25.37 -4.05
CA ASP A 759 8.57 -26.07 -3.79
C ASP A 759 8.69 -26.55 -2.35
N ARG A 760 8.25 -25.71 -1.39
CA ARG A 760 8.21 -26.09 0.03
C ARG A 760 7.22 -27.23 0.27
N ILE A 761 6.01 -27.18 -0.30
CA ILE A 761 4.98 -28.19 -0.13
C ILE A 761 5.40 -29.52 -0.77
N LEU A 762 6.05 -29.49 -1.92
CA LEU A 762 6.57 -30.71 -2.59
C LEU A 762 7.62 -31.43 -1.75
N SER A 763 8.40 -30.70 -0.98
CA SER A 763 9.42 -31.24 -0.05
C SER A 763 8.85 -31.60 1.33
N ALA A 764 7.59 -31.20 1.62
CA ALA A 764 6.97 -31.41 2.92
C ALA A 764 6.37 -32.83 3.05
N GLU A 765 6.19 -33.26 4.30
CA GLU A 765 5.34 -34.41 4.65
C GLU A 765 3.87 -33.99 4.54
N ILE A 766 3.08 -34.74 3.77
CA ILE A 766 1.65 -34.46 3.57
C ILE A 766 0.85 -35.18 4.64
N ILE A 767 0.26 -34.41 5.56
CA ILE A 767 -0.60 -34.92 6.62
C ILE A 767 -2.06 -34.74 6.21
N ILE A 768 -2.79 -35.83 6.10
CA ILE A 768 -4.22 -35.83 5.73
C ILE A 768 -5.04 -36.36 6.89
N THR A 769 -5.95 -35.52 7.41
CA THR A 769 -6.85 -35.88 8.51
C THR A 769 -8.29 -35.77 8.08
N ARG A 770 -9.15 -36.50 8.78
CA ARG A 770 -10.61 -36.51 8.51
C ARG A 770 -11.36 -36.25 9.81
N PRO A 771 -11.37 -35.01 10.30
CA PRO A 771 -12.09 -34.69 11.52
C PRO A 771 -13.61 -34.82 11.31
N ASP A 772 -14.31 -35.30 12.35
CA ASP A 772 -15.77 -35.41 12.35
C ASP A 772 -16.48 -34.05 12.42
N ARG A 773 -15.74 -33.00 12.82
CA ARG A 773 -16.25 -31.63 13.02
C ARG A 773 -15.17 -30.63 12.54
N PRO A 774 -15.59 -29.43 12.12
CA PRO A 774 -14.64 -28.37 11.79
C PRO A 774 -13.66 -28.08 12.94
N THR A 775 -12.41 -27.85 12.55
CA THR A 775 -11.31 -27.59 13.46
C THR A 775 -11.15 -26.10 13.74
N PRO A 776 -10.39 -25.69 14.76
CA PRO A 776 -10.03 -24.29 14.98
C PRO A 776 -9.38 -23.60 13.78
N PHE A 777 -8.61 -24.32 12.95
CA PHE A 777 -8.00 -23.77 11.75
C PHE A 777 -8.99 -23.61 10.58
N ALA A 778 -9.98 -24.52 10.45
CA ALA A 778 -11.01 -24.45 9.44
C ALA A 778 -11.99 -23.29 9.69
N PHE A 779 -12.29 -23.00 10.95
CA PHE A 779 -13.36 -22.08 11.34
C PHE A 779 -13.25 -20.69 10.71
N PRO A 780 -12.10 -19.99 10.71
CA PRO A 780 -11.98 -18.68 10.09
C PRO A 780 -12.26 -18.68 8.58
N ILE A 781 -11.86 -19.76 7.86
CA ILE A 781 -12.10 -19.90 6.42
C ILE A 781 -13.60 -20.06 6.15
N LEU A 782 -14.27 -20.88 6.95
CA LEU A 782 -15.72 -21.07 6.86
C LEU A 782 -16.50 -19.78 7.14
N VAL A 783 -16.08 -18.99 8.13
CA VAL A 783 -16.71 -17.69 8.42
C VAL A 783 -16.54 -16.71 7.26
N ASP A 784 -15.38 -16.67 6.62
CA ASP A 784 -15.16 -15.80 5.45
C ASP A 784 -16.07 -16.20 4.28
N ARG A 785 -16.28 -17.50 4.05
CA ARG A 785 -17.27 -17.99 3.09
C ARG A 785 -18.70 -17.54 3.42
N LEU A 786 -19.09 -17.52 4.69
CA LEU A 786 -20.42 -17.07 5.11
C LEU A 786 -20.66 -15.58 4.86
N ARG A 787 -19.61 -14.75 4.87
CA ARG A 787 -19.71 -13.32 4.56
C ARG A 787 -20.10 -13.05 3.11
N GLU A 788 -19.75 -13.94 2.21
CA GLU A 788 -20.03 -13.82 0.79
C GLU A 788 -21.44 -14.28 0.40
N ARG A 789 -22.10 -15.08 1.28
CA ARG A 789 -23.47 -15.58 1.02
C ARG A 789 -24.54 -14.57 1.44
N MET A 790 -25.46 -14.25 0.53
CA MET A 790 -26.69 -13.53 0.89
C MET A 790 -27.59 -14.40 1.77
N SER A 791 -27.98 -13.90 2.95
CA SER A 791 -28.89 -14.56 3.88
C SER A 791 -29.82 -13.53 4.51
N SER A 792 -31.04 -13.97 4.89
CA SER A 792 -31.98 -13.17 5.67
C SER A 792 -31.58 -13.05 7.15
N GLU A 793 -30.70 -13.94 7.64
CA GLU A 793 -30.17 -13.92 8.99
C GLU A 793 -28.94 -13.02 9.08
N SER A 794 -28.75 -12.36 10.23
CA SER A 794 -27.55 -11.60 10.45
C SER A 794 -26.30 -12.50 10.51
N LEU A 795 -25.17 -12.03 10.00
CA LEU A 795 -23.90 -12.77 10.07
C LEU A 795 -23.53 -13.16 11.51
N LYS A 796 -23.86 -12.30 12.49
CA LYS A 796 -23.63 -12.60 13.93
C LYS A 796 -24.44 -13.80 14.41
N GLU A 797 -25.70 -13.90 14.03
CA GLU A 797 -26.57 -15.02 14.41
C GLU A 797 -26.06 -16.33 13.80
N ARG A 798 -25.70 -16.32 12.52
CA ARG A 798 -25.13 -17.48 11.84
C ARG A 798 -23.84 -17.96 12.48
N ILE A 799 -22.91 -17.05 12.81
CA ILE A 799 -21.66 -17.38 13.49
C ILE A 799 -21.95 -17.95 14.91
N ALA A 800 -22.88 -17.34 15.63
CA ALA A 800 -23.26 -17.84 16.96
C ALA A 800 -23.85 -19.26 16.90
N GLN A 801 -24.74 -19.54 15.94
CA GLN A 801 -25.28 -20.87 15.71
C GLN A 801 -24.19 -21.88 15.35
N MET A 802 -23.27 -21.52 14.45
CA MET A 802 -22.14 -22.37 14.10
C MET A 802 -21.23 -22.63 15.30
N THR A 803 -20.94 -21.61 16.11
CA THR A 803 -20.09 -21.74 17.30
C THR A 803 -20.76 -22.73 18.30
N ILE A 804 -22.05 -22.61 18.54
CA ILE A 804 -22.78 -23.52 19.41
C ILE A 804 -22.76 -24.95 18.86
N ALA A 805 -23.09 -25.14 17.59
CA ALA A 805 -23.13 -26.44 16.93
C ALA A 805 -21.77 -27.16 16.91
N TRP A 806 -20.66 -26.43 16.93
CA TRP A 806 -19.33 -26.98 16.78
C TRP A 806 -18.50 -27.03 18.07
N THR A 807 -18.92 -26.30 19.11
CA THR A 807 -18.31 -26.37 20.44
C THR A 807 -19.01 -27.33 21.37
N SER A 808 -20.29 -27.65 21.13
CA SER A 808 -21.03 -28.74 21.78
C SER A 808 -20.65 -30.13 21.19
#